data_a030783201f24594a7a389d8ef6d7791
#
_entry.id   a030783201f24594a7a389d8ef6d7791
#
_cell.length_a   1.000
_cell.length_b   1.000
_cell.length_c   1.000
_cell.angle_alpha   90.00
_cell.angle_beta   90.00
_cell.angle_gamma   90.00
#
_symmetry.space_group_name_H-M   'P 1'
#
loop_
_entity.id
_entity.type
_entity.pdbx_description
1 polymer ?
#
loop_
_entity_poly.entity_id
_entity_poly.type
_entity_poly.pdbx_seq_one_letter_code
_entity_poly.pdbx_strand_id
1 'polypeptide(L)'
;RLITQAKLQKEYEKTNVPIHQPNPNNLNGIKGFNLLPKPSECDLYFDIESVEDHIYPGGLEYLLGIYYIENGKEKFKALWSHNKEEEKKNLIEFFNFTQSHFKKYPKSKIYHYGSYEITALLKLTSFHKVKGIEYDHYLNLDKFVNLLEVNRQGLFISENSYSLKNVEKFYEFKREGDVQRGDASQEYYIEWLETQDQNFLDEIESYNKQDCSSTYQLHQWLLRIKPSETSWFVPQKLDEEMKLRDWEIDMNLYSKKVEKSKIKNKEIKQLMSDIIGFYNREDKPAWREFFDRRTKSDEELIDDPECIGNMKVNGKPTPDKRSMIYSYLFEEQDFKLRKSKKTVIANNQDIEQKDYAGTIVDIDYKKKEVLIKRGTSQGTLPPILSIGPNKPQGNDKLILNTYKFIDCLIDGEKKYKALNDFLEKKYPNIKNIKQGDKIIQNNEFDKEIPKIISNLNDSYIYIQGPPGTGKTYQAANAITELLKQNKKIAITGLSHKVIHNLLYRVEEMASKKQIEFAGYKRGNLEDDDQIFNGEFIKTHSKDPIFMDALKETNSGQIFAGTKFHLASRYYDEQIDYLFIDEAGQVSLADLISIGNIAKNIVLIGDQNQLGQPIKGTHPNKSGQSILDYLLEGKDTIPEDRGIFLNKTYRLHPKINDFISSNFYEDRLICDDRTDRRNISFNKNSLIKNSGIHFIEMNHENNVQTSIEEFEEIKKLMNQ
;
A
#
# COMPACT_ATOMS: atom_id res chain seq x y z
N ARG A 1 29.93 18.08 6.20
CA ARG A 1 28.77 17.97 7.11
C ARG A 1 29.21 17.37 8.44
N LEU A 2 29.61 16.08 8.51
CA LEU A 2 29.98 15.39 9.77
C LEU A 2 31.06 16.10 10.58
N ILE A 3 32.14 16.65 9.95
CA ILE A 3 33.22 17.36 10.64
C ILE A 3 32.69 18.64 11.30
N THR A 4 31.84 19.41 10.63
CA THR A 4 31.26 20.64 11.19
C THR A 4 30.34 20.31 12.35
N GLN A 5 29.48 19.31 12.19
CA GLN A 5 28.58 18.80 13.23
C GLN A 5 29.37 18.37 14.47
N ALA A 6 30.38 17.53 14.30
CA ALA A 6 31.25 17.07 15.40
C ALA A 6 31.99 18.21 16.12
N LYS A 7 32.40 19.28 15.41
CA LYS A 7 33.01 20.45 16.03
C LYS A 7 32.01 21.19 16.93
N LEU A 8 30.79 21.42 16.47
CA LEU A 8 29.75 22.08 17.26
C LEU A 8 29.39 21.26 18.50
N GLN A 9 29.26 19.93 18.37
CA GLN A 9 29.03 19.06 19.51
C GLN A 9 30.12 19.10 20.56
N LYS A 10 31.41 19.04 20.14
CA LYS A 10 32.53 19.15 21.05
C LYS A 10 32.63 20.53 21.74
N GLU A 11 32.22 21.60 21.09
CA GLU A 11 32.17 22.92 21.67
C GLU A 11 31.03 23.04 22.70
N TYR A 12 29.88 22.44 22.40
CA TYR A 12 28.76 22.33 23.33
C TYR A 12 29.12 21.54 24.58
N GLU A 13 29.83 20.41 24.45
CA GLU A 13 30.32 19.62 25.58
C GLU A 13 31.21 20.45 26.56
N LYS A 14 31.91 21.46 26.04
CA LYS A 14 32.78 22.32 26.84
C LYS A 14 32.05 23.52 27.46
N THR A 15 31.11 24.09 26.73
CA THR A 15 30.48 25.37 27.07
C THR A 15 29.10 25.23 27.68
N ASN A 16 28.45 24.09 27.44
CA ASN A 16 27.03 23.82 27.73
C ASN A 16 26.07 24.88 27.13
N VAL A 17 26.51 25.58 26.06
CA VAL A 17 25.72 26.59 25.35
C VAL A 17 25.34 26.01 23.98
N PRO A 18 24.05 25.91 23.65
CA PRO A 18 23.60 25.40 22.35
C PRO A 18 24.11 26.28 21.20
N ILE A 19 24.73 25.65 20.20
CA ILE A 19 25.36 26.34 19.06
C ILE A 19 24.74 25.82 17.77
N HIS A 20 24.42 26.74 16.87
CA HIS A 20 23.91 26.41 15.53
C HIS A 20 24.69 27.19 14.45
N GLN A 21 24.72 26.65 13.24
CA GLN A 21 25.31 27.29 12.07
C GLN A 21 24.48 26.97 10.82
N PRO A 22 24.19 27.98 9.96
CA PRO A 22 23.56 27.71 8.66
C PRO A 22 24.41 26.76 7.80
N ASN A 23 23.75 25.84 7.11
CA ASN A 23 24.40 24.92 6.17
C ASN A 23 24.76 25.65 4.88
N PRO A 24 26.06 25.93 4.60
CA PRO A 24 26.46 26.71 3.43
C PRO A 24 26.15 25.97 2.09
N ASN A 25 26.00 24.65 2.11
CA ASN A 25 25.75 23.88 0.91
C ASN A 25 24.30 23.95 0.44
N ASN A 26 23.37 24.44 1.28
CA ASN A 26 21.94 24.49 1.02
C ASN A 26 21.38 25.93 1.03
N LEU A 27 22.22 26.91 0.71
CA LEU A 27 21.79 28.31 0.56
C LEU A 27 21.02 28.55 -0.76
N ASN A 28 21.22 27.69 -1.74
CA ASN A 28 20.56 27.78 -3.05
C ASN A 28 19.73 26.49 -3.32
N GLY A 29 18.73 26.62 -4.20
CA GLY A 29 17.83 25.51 -4.57
C GLY A 29 16.65 25.37 -3.60
N ILE A 30 15.85 24.33 -3.76
CA ILE A 30 14.65 24.05 -2.94
C ILE A 30 15.09 23.16 -1.76
N LYS A 31 15.89 23.72 -0.83
CA LYS A 31 16.44 23.00 0.34
C LYS A 31 16.60 23.95 1.53
N GLY A 32 16.51 23.38 2.74
CA GLY A 32 16.76 24.10 3.98
C GLY A 32 15.86 25.33 4.14
N PHE A 33 16.46 26.49 4.40
CA PHE A 33 15.70 27.75 4.58
C PHE A 33 14.88 28.17 3.34
N ASN A 34 15.22 27.69 2.14
CA ASN A 34 14.44 27.99 0.94
C ASN A 34 13.12 27.17 0.87
N LEU A 35 12.88 26.24 1.79
CA LEU A 35 11.59 25.55 1.96
C LEU A 35 10.59 26.40 2.75
N LEU A 36 11.04 27.46 3.45
CA LEU A 36 10.12 28.34 4.18
C LEU A 36 9.34 29.23 3.23
N PRO A 37 8.00 29.17 3.23
CA PRO A 37 7.18 30.14 2.56
C PRO A 37 7.21 31.49 3.31
N LYS A 38 6.83 32.57 2.63
CA LYS A 38 6.68 33.87 3.29
C LYS A 38 5.59 33.74 4.38
N PRO A 39 5.89 34.13 5.64
CA PRO A 39 4.94 33.96 6.75
C PRO A 39 3.65 34.75 6.54
N SER A 40 2.56 34.21 7.04
CA SER A 40 1.24 34.82 7.04
C SER A 40 0.81 35.16 8.47
N GLU A 41 -0.10 36.14 8.63
CA GLU A 41 -0.57 36.61 9.94
C GLU A 41 -1.29 35.53 10.77
N CYS A 42 -1.83 34.50 10.13
CA CYS A 42 -2.62 33.46 10.77
C CYS A 42 -2.23 32.06 10.26
N ASP A 43 -0.93 31.77 10.34
CA ASP A 43 -0.47 30.41 10.09
C ASP A 43 -0.94 29.46 11.19
N LEU A 44 -1.18 28.20 10.84
CA LEU A 44 -1.61 27.12 11.74
C LEU A 44 -0.41 26.25 12.11
N TYR A 45 -0.38 25.77 13.36
CA TYR A 45 0.64 24.85 13.88
C TYR A 45 -0.07 23.63 14.40
N PHE A 46 0.30 22.46 13.88
CA PHE A 46 -0.47 21.24 13.98
C PHE A 46 0.36 20.09 14.51
N ASP A 47 -0.25 19.32 15.41
CA ASP A 47 0.33 18.14 16.00
C ASP A 47 -0.75 17.10 16.32
N ILE A 48 -0.38 15.80 16.36
CA ILE A 48 -1.29 14.66 16.57
C ILE A 48 -0.77 13.76 17.68
N GLU A 49 -1.68 13.38 18.59
CA GLU A 49 -1.43 12.32 19.56
C GLU A 49 -2.19 11.04 19.22
N SER A 50 -1.55 9.91 19.44
CA SER A 50 -2.10 8.60 19.02
C SER A 50 -1.76 7.48 19.98
N VAL A 51 -2.56 6.41 19.94
CA VAL A 51 -2.22 5.09 20.51
C VAL A 51 -2.14 4.03 19.43
N GLU A 52 -1.27 3.07 19.67
CA GLU A 52 -1.00 1.98 18.73
C GLU A 52 -2.09 0.89 18.76
N ASP A 53 -2.00 -0.03 17.78
CA ASP A 53 -2.96 -1.12 17.57
C ASP A 53 -3.07 -2.08 18.77
N HIS A 54 -2.00 -2.26 19.51
CA HIS A 54 -1.99 -3.13 20.70
C HIS A 54 -2.74 -2.54 21.90
N ILE A 55 -2.95 -1.21 21.93
CA ILE A 55 -3.70 -0.51 22.97
C ILE A 55 -5.15 -0.33 22.55
N TYR A 56 -5.36 0.07 21.30
CA TYR A 56 -6.68 0.25 20.72
C TYR A 56 -6.74 -0.45 19.36
N PRO A 57 -7.66 -1.42 19.13
CA PRO A 57 -7.73 -2.17 17.87
C PRO A 57 -7.77 -1.27 16.64
N GLY A 58 -6.77 -1.41 15.76
CA GLY A 58 -6.57 -0.56 14.58
C GLY A 58 -5.86 0.77 14.85
N GLY A 59 -5.31 0.97 16.08
CA GLY A 59 -4.73 2.24 16.52
C GLY A 59 -5.78 3.35 16.59
N LEU A 60 -5.53 4.45 17.26
CA LEU A 60 -6.44 5.59 17.34
C LEU A 60 -5.66 6.89 17.40
N GLU A 61 -5.96 7.82 16.49
CA GLU A 61 -5.49 9.20 16.57
C GLU A 61 -6.44 9.96 17.50
N TYR A 62 -6.13 9.97 18.83
CA TYR A 62 -7.09 10.41 19.84
C TYR A 62 -7.16 11.93 20.00
N LEU A 63 -6.12 12.68 19.58
CA LEU A 63 -6.12 14.15 19.67
C LEU A 63 -5.48 14.77 18.42
N LEU A 64 -6.21 15.69 17.79
CA LEU A 64 -5.71 16.57 16.74
C LEU A 64 -5.66 18.00 17.30
N GLY A 65 -4.46 18.55 17.50
CA GLY A 65 -4.24 19.88 18.07
C GLY A 65 -3.86 20.92 17.01
N ILE A 66 -4.50 22.09 17.06
CA ILE A 66 -4.23 23.20 16.16
C ILE A 66 -4.02 24.48 16.97
N TYR A 67 -2.81 25.02 16.92
CA TYR A 67 -2.46 26.30 17.55
C TYR A 67 -2.30 27.39 16.49
N TYR A 68 -2.76 28.60 16.77
CA TYR A 68 -2.63 29.76 15.89
C TYR A 68 -2.79 31.08 16.64
N ILE A 69 -2.29 32.16 16.04
CA ILE A 69 -2.44 33.53 16.54
C ILE A 69 -3.50 34.23 15.68
N GLU A 70 -4.56 34.74 16.31
CA GLU A 70 -5.57 35.50 15.62
C GLU A 70 -5.83 36.82 16.36
N ASN A 71 -5.70 37.94 15.67
CA ASN A 71 -5.82 39.30 16.24
C ASN A 71 -4.91 39.52 17.46
N GLY A 72 -3.68 38.96 17.41
CA GLY A 72 -2.70 39.05 18.51
C GLY A 72 -3.01 38.19 19.73
N LYS A 73 -4.01 37.31 19.67
CA LYS A 73 -4.36 36.38 20.73
C LYS A 73 -4.07 34.95 20.33
N GLU A 74 -3.45 34.22 21.24
CA GLU A 74 -3.26 32.77 21.10
C GLU A 74 -4.59 32.05 21.14
N LYS A 75 -4.72 31.07 20.24
CA LYS A 75 -5.85 30.16 20.19
C LYS A 75 -5.36 28.73 20.03
N PHE A 76 -6.04 27.82 20.68
CA PHE A 76 -5.81 26.40 20.55
C PHE A 76 -7.16 25.70 20.31
N LYS A 77 -7.19 24.76 19.36
CA LYS A 77 -8.34 23.92 19.08
C LYS A 77 -7.92 22.47 19.24
N ALA A 78 -8.48 21.81 20.23
CA ALA A 78 -8.35 20.39 20.47
C ALA A 78 -9.54 19.64 19.85
N LEU A 79 -9.28 18.55 19.12
CA LEU A 79 -10.30 17.66 18.56
C LEU A 79 -10.04 16.26 19.12
N TRP A 80 -10.76 15.90 20.17
CA TRP A 80 -10.64 14.63 20.88
C TRP A 80 -11.47 13.52 20.26
N SER A 81 -10.90 12.32 20.13
CA SER A 81 -11.54 11.12 19.61
C SER A 81 -11.27 9.94 20.55
N HIS A 82 -12.30 9.34 21.10
CA HIS A 82 -12.17 8.19 21.98
C HIS A 82 -12.62 6.88 21.30
N ASN A 83 -13.03 6.97 20.05
CA ASN A 83 -13.42 5.82 19.20
C ASN A 83 -13.34 6.20 17.71
N LYS A 84 -13.46 5.22 16.84
CA LYS A 84 -13.33 5.40 15.38
C LYS A 84 -14.41 6.29 14.76
N GLU A 85 -15.60 6.37 15.34
CA GLU A 85 -16.66 7.28 14.86
C GLU A 85 -16.33 8.74 15.17
N GLU A 86 -15.80 9.01 16.36
CA GLU A 86 -15.34 10.34 16.75
C GLU A 86 -14.10 10.74 15.95
N GLU A 87 -13.15 9.83 15.74
CA GLU A 87 -11.98 10.04 14.90
C GLU A 87 -12.38 10.47 13.47
N LYS A 88 -13.37 9.80 12.87
CA LYS A 88 -13.95 10.20 11.58
C LYS A 88 -14.60 11.59 11.63
N LYS A 89 -15.38 11.87 12.66
CA LYS A 89 -16.06 13.17 12.84
C LYS A 89 -15.03 14.29 12.98
N ASN A 90 -13.99 14.08 13.75
CA ASN A 90 -12.95 15.06 14.02
C ASN A 90 -12.02 15.27 12.80
N LEU A 91 -11.78 14.24 12.02
CA LEU A 91 -11.11 14.40 10.72
C LEU A 91 -11.90 15.31 9.78
N ILE A 92 -13.22 15.14 9.72
CA ILE A 92 -14.11 16.01 8.93
C ILE A 92 -14.08 17.45 9.48
N GLU A 93 -14.12 17.62 10.81
CA GLU A 93 -14.06 18.92 11.47
C GLU A 93 -12.72 19.63 11.23
N PHE A 94 -11.60 18.92 11.28
CA PHE A 94 -10.28 19.45 10.94
C PHE A 94 -10.26 20.07 9.54
N PHE A 95 -10.74 19.35 8.54
CA PHE A 95 -10.77 19.87 7.16
C PHE A 95 -11.80 21.00 6.98
N ASN A 96 -12.93 20.95 7.64
CA ASN A 96 -13.92 22.04 7.61
C ASN A 96 -13.37 23.32 8.24
N PHE A 97 -12.71 23.19 9.39
CA PHE A 97 -12.05 24.29 10.08
C PHE A 97 -10.96 24.92 9.20
N THR A 98 -10.04 24.08 8.69
CA THR A 98 -8.91 24.57 7.87
C THR A 98 -9.38 25.15 6.53
N GLN A 99 -10.42 24.62 5.89
CA GLN A 99 -11.04 25.23 4.70
C GLN A 99 -11.63 26.61 4.99
N SER A 100 -12.34 26.76 6.09
CA SER A 100 -12.90 28.04 6.52
C SER A 100 -11.82 29.05 6.85
N HIS A 101 -10.75 28.58 7.49
CA HIS A 101 -9.57 29.36 7.80
C HIS A 101 -8.85 29.86 6.55
N PHE A 102 -8.62 28.99 5.57
CA PHE A 102 -7.97 29.37 4.29
C PHE A 102 -8.84 30.28 3.41
N LYS A 103 -10.17 30.21 3.54
CA LYS A 103 -11.03 31.21 2.89
C LYS A 103 -10.82 32.62 3.46
N LYS A 104 -10.59 32.70 4.79
CA LYS A 104 -10.34 33.98 5.48
C LYS A 104 -8.88 34.43 5.30
N TYR A 105 -7.94 33.49 5.36
CA TYR A 105 -6.49 33.73 5.26
C TYR A 105 -5.86 32.90 4.14
N PRO A 106 -6.02 33.27 2.86
CA PRO A 106 -5.62 32.41 1.72
C PRO A 106 -4.14 32.04 1.68
N LYS A 107 -3.27 32.92 2.23
CA LYS A 107 -1.81 32.73 2.25
C LYS A 107 -1.34 31.87 3.42
N SER A 108 -2.17 31.58 4.39
CA SER A 108 -1.77 30.83 5.57
C SER A 108 -1.42 29.38 5.21
N LYS A 109 -0.53 28.81 5.99
CA LYS A 109 0.02 27.45 5.89
C LYS A 109 -0.26 26.67 7.17
N ILE A 110 -0.09 25.35 7.12
CA ILE A 110 -0.09 24.46 8.27
C ILE A 110 1.35 23.99 8.49
N TYR A 111 1.94 24.39 9.57
CA TYR A 111 3.28 23.99 9.98
C TYR A 111 3.20 22.80 10.92
N HIS A 112 4.08 21.84 10.73
CA HIS A 112 4.21 20.63 11.54
C HIS A 112 5.69 20.23 11.69
N TYR A 113 5.96 19.26 12.58
CA TYR A 113 7.32 18.87 12.88
C TYR A 113 7.55 17.37 12.72
N GLY A 114 7.83 16.94 11.50
CA GLY A 114 8.06 15.55 11.15
C GLY A 114 7.19 15.12 9.97
N SER A 115 7.17 13.83 9.69
CA SER A 115 6.33 13.26 8.62
C SER A 115 5.06 12.59 9.17
N TYR A 116 4.96 12.47 10.51
CA TYR A 116 3.89 11.71 11.14
C TYR A 116 2.52 12.29 10.82
N GLU A 117 2.32 13.59 11.03
CA GLU A 117 1.03 14.27 10.89
C GLU A 117 0.44 14.11 9.49
N ILE A 118 1.29 14.22 8.47
CA ILE A 118 0.86 14.06 7.06
C ILE A 118 0.53 12.60 6.75
N THR A 119 1.34 11.67 7.28
CA THR A 119 1.10 10.23 7.11
C THR A 119 -0.16 9.80 7.86
N ALA A 120 -0.40 10.31 9.07
CA ALA A 120 -1.59 10.05 9.86
C ALA A 120 -2.85 10.59 9.14
N LEU A 121 -2.84 11.82 8.63
CA LEU A 121 -3.95 12.36 7.86
C LEU A 121 -4.25 11.52 6.60
N LEU A 122 -3.22 11.04 5.90
CA LEU A 122 -3.40 10.13 4.76
C LEU A 122 -4.04 8.81 5.20
N LYS A 123 -3.53 8.20 6.29
CA LYS A 123 -4.09 6.98 6.88
C LYS A 123 -5.56 7.16 7.28
N LEU A 124 -5.87 8.25 7.99
CA LEU A 124 -7.23 8.56 8.43
C LEU A 124 -8.19 8.80 7.27
N THR A 125 -7.80 9.61 6.28
CA THR A 125 -8.65 9.87 5.10
C THR A 125 -8.92 8.61 4.30
N SER A 126 -7.94 7.71 4.23
CA SER A 126 -8.04 6.41 3.56
C SER A 126 -8.92 5.43 4.35
N PHE A 127 -8.68 5.31 5.66
CA PHE A 127 -9.42 4.39 6.53
C PHE A 127 -10.90 4.77 6.63
N HIS A 128 -11.20 6.04 6.93
CA HIS A 128 -12.58 6.53 7.06
C HIS A 128 -13.25 6.85 5.72
N LYS A 129 -12.51 6.82 4.61
CA LYS A 129 -13.00 7.13 3.25
C LYS A 129 -13.68 8.50 3.14
N VAL A 130 -13.12 9.50 3.83
CA VAL A 130 -13.61 10.90 3.85
C VAL A 130 -12.46 11.88 3.68
N LYS A 131 -12.76 13.05 3.11
CA LYS A 131 -11.82 14.20 3.03
C LYS A 131 -10.51 13.96 2.26
N GLY A 132 -10.40 12.87 1.49
CA GLY A 132 -9.20 12.56 0.71
C GLY A 132 -8.94 13.57 -0.42
N ILE A 133 -9.99 14.12 -1.03
CA ILE A 133 -9.88 15.16 -2.05
C ILE A 133 -9.31 16.45 -1.45
N GLU A 134 -9.81 16.86 -0.27
CA GLU A 134 -9.33 18.04 0.44
C GLU A 134 -7.89 17.87 0.89
N TYR A 135 -7.52 16.69 1.39
CA TYR A 135 -6.14 16.36 1.75
C TYR A 135 -5.21 16.50 0.53
N ASP A 136 -5.58 15.89 -0.60
CA ASP A 136 -4.83 16.00 -1.85
C ASP A 136 -4.71 17.45 -2.34
N HIS A 137 -5.78 18.22 -2.21
CA HIS A 137 -5.79 19.64 -2.57
C HIS A 137 -4.80 20.46 -1.71
N TYR A 138 -4.72 20.19 -0.41
CA TYR A 138 -3.77 20.86 0.48
C TYR A 138 -2.32 20.53 0.13
N LEU A 139 -2.03 19.28 -0.22
CA LEU A 139 -0.71 18.88 -0.69
C LEU A 139 -0.33 19.57 -2.02
N ASN A 140 -1.26 19.61 -2.97
CA ASN A 140 -1.03 20.27 -4.27
C ASN A 140 -0.84 21.79 -4.16
N LEU A 141 -1.40 22.42 -3.14
CA LEU A 141 -1.25 23.85 -2.87
C LEU A 141 -0.09 24.16 -1.89
N ASP A 142 0.74 23.18 -1.59
CA ASP A 142 1.83 23.27 -0.60
C ASP A 142 1.35 23.92 0.72
N LYS A 143 0.16 23.49 1.20
CA LYS A 143 -0.39 24.01 2.46
C LYS A 143 0.36 23.53 3.69
N PHE A 144 0.99 22.35 3.63
CA PHE A 144 1.76 21.77 4.72
C PHE A 144 3.24 22.16 4.61
N VAL A 145 3.85 22.51 5.72
CA VAL A 145 5.27 22.90 5.82
C VAL A 145 5.94 22.12 6.95
N ASN A 146 6.87 21.24 6.59
CA ASN A 146 7.62 20.43 7.54
C ASN A 146 8.85 21.19 8.05
N LEU A 147 8.80 21.68 9.30
CA LEU A 147 9.93 22.41 9.89
C LEU A 147 11.12 21.52 10.27
N LEU A 148 10.94 20.21 10.43
CA LEU A 148 12.04 19.28 10.63
C LEU A 148 12.97 19.25 9.41
N GLU A 149 12.40 19.24 8.19
CA GLU A 149 13.20 19.30 6.97
C GLU A 149 13.95 20.62 6.82
N VAL A 150 13.30 21.74 7.14
CA VAL A 150 13.95 23.05 7.15
C VAL A 150 15.17 23.02 8.07
N ASN A 151 15.03 22.48 9.30
CA ASN A 151 16.11 22.36 10.27
C ASN A 151 17.22 21.42 9.79
N ARG A 152 16.89 20.18 9.41
CA ARG A 152 17.89 19.16 9.02
C ARG A 152 18.71 19.57 7.80
N GLN A 153 18.09 20.23 6.86
CA GLN A 153 18.76 20.69 5.65
C GLN A 153 19.41 22.06 5.80
N GLY A 154 18.81 22.95 6.59
CA GLY A 154 19.23 24.35 6.72
C GLY A 154 20.30 24.63 7.78
N LEU A 155 20.45 23.75 8.78
CA LEU A 155 21.28 23.99 9.95
C LEU A 155 22.22 22.81 10.25
N PHE A 156 23.39 23.16 10.83
CA PHE A 156 24.18 22.29 11.70
C PHE A 156 23.89 22.70 13.14
N ILE A 157 23.67 21.78 14.04
CA ILE A 157 23.35 22.04 15.45
C ILE A 157 24.26 21.25 16.37
N SER A 158 24.47 21.74 17.55
CA SER A 158 25.33 21.09 18.58
C SER A 158 24.63 19.90 19.26
N GLU A 159 23.33 19.76 19.10
CA GLU A 159 22.56 18.64 19.66
C GLU A 159 22.78 17.33 18.88
N ASN A 160 22.53 16.20 19.55
CA ASN A 160 22.73 14.86 18.98
C ASN A 160 21.64 14.47 17.97
N SER A 161 20.47 15.10 18.04
CA SER A 161 19.36 14.88 17.11
C SER A 161 18.58 16.16 16.83
N TYR A 162 17.81 16.15 15.75
CA TYR A 162 16.91 17.23 15.38
C TYR A 162 15.50 17.01 15.93
N SER A 163 15.32 16.28 17.06
CA SER A 163 14.01 16.21 17.72
C SER A 163 13.55 17.59 18.18
N LEU A 164 12.24 17.84 18.23
CA LEU A 164 11.69 19.14 18.64
C LEU A 164 12.29 19.58 19.99
N LYS A 165 12.34 18.67 20.97
CA LYS A 165 12.89 18.91 22.31
C LYS A 165 14.37 19.32 22.34
N ASN A 166 15.17 18.75 21.44
CA ASN A 166 16.57 19.15 21.32
C ASN A 166 16.72 20.54 20.69
N VAL A 167 15.85 20.84 19.71
CA VAL A 167 15.87 22.14 19.03
C VAL A 167 15.29 23.25 19.90
N GLU A 168 14.40 22.95 20.84
CA GLU A 168 13.84 23.89 21.84
C GLU A 168 14.91 24.65 22.62
N LYS A 169 16.07 24.06 22.84
CA LYS A 169 17.22 24.70 23.52
C LYS A 169 17.74 25.96 22.81
N PHE A 170 17.56 26.05 21.48
CA PHE A 170 18.06 27.20 20.69
C PHE A 170 17.15 28.42 20.75
N TYR A 171 15.87 28.26 21.16
CA TYR A 171 14.92 29.35 21.35
C TYR A 171 14.34 29.41 22.77
N GLU A 172 15.01 28.68 23.69
CA GLU A 172 14.74 28.73 25.13
C GLU A 172 13.28 28.43 25.51
N PHE A 173 12.64 27.49 24.79
CA PHE A 173 11.29 27.05 25.10
C PHE A 173 11.27 26.29 26.43
N LYS A 174 10.37 26.68 27.32
CA LYS A 174 10.20 26.02 28.61
C LYS A 174 8.87 25.27 28.64
N ARG A 175 8.93 23.98 28.87
CA ARG A 175 7.76 23.13 29.02
C ARG A 175 7.25 23.20 30.45
N GLU A 176 5.92 23.15 30.60
CA GLU A 176 5.21 23.10 31.86
C GLU A 176 4.49 21.74 31.95
N GLY A 177 4.24 21.24 33.21
CA GLY A 177 3.52 19.98 33.46
C GLY A 177 4.43 18.75 33.61
N ASP A 178 3.80 17.62 33.94
CA ASP A 178 4.50 16.35 34.25
C ASP A 178 4.77 15.50 32.99
N VAL A 179 4.00 15.67 31.91
CA VAL A 179 4.21 14.98 30.63
C VAL A 179 5.37 15.63 29.89
N GLN A 180 6.55 15.02 29.99
CA GLN A 180 7.76 15.52 29.35
C GLN A 180 8.22 14.68 28.16
N ARG A 181 7.59 13.53 27.87
CA ARG A 181 7.93 12.61 26.80
C ARG A 181 6.68 12.23 26.00
N GLY A 182 6.83 11.95 24.71
CA GLY A 182 5.71 11.54 23.84
C GLY A 182 5.10 10.18 24.20
N ASP A 183 5.91 9.27 24.73
CA ASP A 183 5.47 8.01 25.32
C ASP A 183 4.58 8.20 26.57
N ALA A 184 4.84 9.22 27.39
CA ALA A 184 3.99 9.53 28.52
C ALA A 184 2.57 9.99 28.15
N SER A 185 2.38 10.59 26.97
CA SER A 185 1.05 10.91 26.45
C SER A 185 0.21 9.66 26.20
N GLN A 186 0.81 8.58 25.69
CA GLN A 186 0.14 7.29 25.51
C GLN A 186 -0.17 6.61 26.85
N GLU A 187 0.79 6.63 27.79
CA GLU A 187 0.59 6.10 29.15
C GLU A 187 -0.58 6.80 29.85
N TYR A 188 -0.66 8.12 29.78
CA TYR A 188 -1.75 8.90 30.35
C TYR A 188 -3.11 8.61 29.68
N TYR A 189 -3.10 8.35 28.37
CA TYR A 189 -4.33 7.95 27.69
C TYR A 189 -4.80 6.56 28.13
N ILE A 190 -3.89 5.62 28.39
CA ILE A 190 -4.20 4.28 28.96
C ILE A 190 -4.77 4.45 30.37
N GLU A 191 -4.10 5.22 31.23
CA GLU A 191 -4.58 5.50 32.59
C GLU A 191 -5.98 6.13 32.59
N TRP A 192 -6.25 7.05 31.66
CA TRP A 192 -7.59 7.58 31.47
C TRP A 192 -8.59 6.52 31.04
N LEU A 193 -8.24 5.61 30.13
CA LEU A 193 -9.13 4.52 29.71
C LEU A 193 -9.53 3.62 30.90
N GLU A 194 -8.62 3.40 31.84
CA GLU A 194 -8.86 2.58 33.03
C GLU A 194 -9.61 3.33 34.16
N THR A 195 -9.23 4.58 34.40
CA THR A 195 -9.69 5.33 35.57
C THR A 195 -10.80 6.30 35.26
N GLN A 196 -10.91 6.78 34.03
CA GLN A 196 -11.80 7.88 33.60
C GLN A 196 -11.52 9.20 34.33
N ASP A 197 -10.29 9.40 34.83
CA ASP A 197 -9.90 10.66 35.50
C ASP A 197 -9.54 11.70 34.44
N GLN A 198 -10.29 12.79 34.37
CA GLN A 198 -10.16 13.89 33.43
C GLN A 198 -8.78 14.56 33.48
N ASN A 199 -8.10 14.54 34.61
CA ASN A 199 -6.77 15.16 34.75
C ASN A 199 -5.78 14.60 33.75
N PHE A 200 -5.84 13.31 33.39
CA PHE A 200 -4.95 12.72 32.36
C PHE A 200 -5.18 13.33 30.99
N LEU A 201 -6.44 13.56 30.61
CA LEU A 201 -6.71 14.21 29.31
C LEU A 201 -6.29 15.69 29.32
N ASP A 202 -6.47 16.39 30.44
CA ASP A 202 -6.06 17.79 30.55
C ASP A 202 -4.53 17.94 30.42
N GLU A 203 -3.76 17.02 31.01
CA GLU A 203 -2.30 16.96 30.84
C GLU A 203 -1.87 16.65 29.41
N ILE A 204 -2.52 15.69 28.73
CA ILE A 204 -2.28 15.40 27.33
C ILE A 204 -2.59 16.61 26.45
N GLU A 205 -3.73 17.28 26.68
CA GLU A 205 -4.10 18.48 25.93
C GLU A 205 -3.07 19.60 26.12
N SER A 206 -2.63 19.80 27.36
CA SER A 206 -1.57 20.74 27.69
C SER A 206 -0.26 20.41 26.97
N TYR A 207 0.13 19.14 26.94
CA TYR A 207 1.32 18.65 26.24
C TYR A 207 1.23 18.91 24.72
N ASN A 208 0.16 18.48 24.07
CA ASN A 208 -0.05 18.69 22.64
C ASN A 208 -0.10 20.19 22.26
N LYS A 209 -0.75 21.02 23.10
CA LYS A 209 -0.73 22.47 22.93
C LYS A 209 0.68 23.03 23.02
N GLN A 210 1.53 22.50 23.91
CA GLN A 210 2.92 22.91 24.02
C GLN A 210 3.72 22.50 22.80
N ASP A 211 3.51 21.31 22.22
CA ASP A 211 4.18 20.89 20.99
C ASP A 211 3.79 21.80 19.80
N CYS A 212 2.52 22.12 19.66
CA CYS A 212 2.05 23.10 18.67
C CYS A 212 2.65 24.50 18.88
N SER A 213 2.69 25.00 20.13
CA SER A 213 3.24 26.31 20.44
C SER A 213 4.77 26.36 20.31
N SER A 214 5.47 25.27 20.63
CA SER A 214 6.89 25.10 20.38
C SER A 214 7.19 25.14 18.88
N THR A 215 6.39 24.48 18.06
CA THR A 215 6.49 24.54 16.59
C THR A 215 6.27 25.96 16.06
N TYR A 216 5.37 26.75 16.66
CA TYR A 216 5.23 28.18 16.37
C TYR A 216 6.51 28.96 16.74
N GLN A 217 7.05 28.79 17.95
CA GLN A 217 8.25 29.50 18.38
C GLN A 217 9.47 29.09 17.56
N LEU A 218 9.59 27.82 17.21
CA LEU A 218 10.59 27.32 16.27
C LEU A 218 10.50 28.07 14.92
N HIS A 219 9.30 28.17 14.35
CA HIS A 219 9.11 28.92 13.10
C HIS A 219 9.57 30.38 13.24
N GLN A 220 9.20 31.06 14.34
CA GLN A 220 9.65 32.44 14.60
C GLN A 220 11.17 32.53 14.76
N TRP A 221 11.81 31.55 15.40
CA TRP A 221 13.25 31.48 15.54
C TRP A 221 13.93 31.27 14.18
N LEU A 222 13.44 30.32 13.36
CA LEU A 222 13.95 30.08 12.01
C LEU A 222 13.86 31.31 11.12
N LEU A 223 12.77 32.07 11.21
CA LEU A 223 12.61 33.34 10.49
C LEU A 223 13.67 34.38 10.89
N ARG A 224 14.05 34.42 12.17
CA ARG A 224 15.06 35.34 12.68
C ARG A 224 16.50 35.01 12.24
N ILE A 225 16.80 33.71 12.17
CA ILE A 225 18.17 33.24 11.79
C ILE A 225 18.27 32.92 10.29
N LYS A 226 17.21 33.08 9.51
CA LYS A 226 17.19 32.83 8.07
C LYS A 226 18.25 33.66 7.38
N PRO A 227 19.23 33.06 6.65
CA PRO A 227 20.23 33.81 5.90
C PRO A 227 19.59 34.70 4.81
N SER A 228 20.14 35.93 4.65
CA SER A 228 19.63 36.89 3.65
C SER A 228 19.75 36.39 2.20
N GLU A 229 20.70 35.50 1.95
CA GLU A 229 20.97 34.90 0.65
C GLU A 229 19.95 33.87 0.23
N THR A 230 19.15 33.33 1.18
CA THR A 230 18.14 32.33 0.89
C THR A 230 16.83 32.95 0.43
N SER A 231 16.21 32.34 -0.58
CA SER A 231 14.92 32.78 -1.10
C SER A 231 13.75 32.26 -0.22
N TRP A 232 12.58 32.85 -0.39
CA TRP A 232 11.34 32.25 0.12
C TRP A 232 10.90 31.12 -0.81
N PHE A 233 10.32 30.09 -0.25
CA PHE A 233 9.64 29.09 -1.04
C PHE A 233 8.50 29.76 -1.80
N VAL A 234 8.58 29.67 -3.10
CA VAL A 234 7.48 30.02 -3.99
C VAL A 234 6.98 28.70 -4.57
N PRO A 235 5.73 28.33 -4.32
CA PRO A 235 5.14 27.20 -5.02
C PRO A 235 5.47 27.35 -6.51
N GLN A 236 6.06 26.34 -7.14
CA GLN A 236 6.18 26.36 -8.59
C GLN A 236 4.77 26.65 -9.09
N LYS A 237 4.59 27.75 -9.80
CA LYS A 237 3.29 28.15 -10.37
C LYS A 237 2.68 26.92 -11.03
N LEU A 238 1.83 26.24 -10.31
CA LEU A 238 0.64 25.72 -10.92
C LEU A 238 -0.07 27.00 -11.38
N ASP A 239 -0.09 27.25 -12.68
CA ASP A 239 -0.83 28.37 -13.26
C ASP A 239 -2.13 28.52 -12.50
N GLU A 240 -2.52 29.76 -12.13
CA GLU A 240 -3.72 30.06 -11.33
C GLU A 240 -5.04 29.58 -11.96
N GLU A 241 -5.04 29.20 -13.22
CA GLU A 241 -5.87 28.16 -13.77
C GLU A 241 -5.11 26.84 -13.56
N MET A 242 -5.41 26.09 -12.47
CA MET A 242 -5.15 24.66 -12.45
C MET A 242 -5.82 24.10 -13.70
N LYS A 243 -5.09 24.04 -14.81
CA LYS A 243 -5.49 23.19 -15.95
C LYS A 243 -5.61 21.82 -15.33
N LEU A 244 -6.85 21.40 -15.11
CA LEU A 244 -7.15 20.03 -14.74
C LEU A 244 -6.27 19.16 -15.63
N ARG A 245 -5.47 18.29 -15.06
CA ARG A 245 -4.64 17.39 -15.87
C ARG A 245 -5.56 16.68 -16.84
N ASP A 246 -5.10 16.32 -18.02
CA ASP A 246 -5.94 15.72 -19.04
C ASP A 246 -6.82 14.59 -18.48
N TRP A 247 -6.26 13.76 -17.59
CA TRP A 247 -7.01 12.71 -16.93
C TRP A 247 -8.11 13.21 -15.94
N GLU A 248 -7.95 14.37 -15.32
CA GLU A 248 -8.97 14.99 -14.44
C GLU A 248 -10.13 15.56 -15.28
N ILE A 249 -9.84 16.08 -16.46
CA ILE A 249 -10.83 16.50 -17.44
C ILE A 249 -11.62 15.29 -17.91
N ASP A 250 -10.94 14.21 -18.30
CA ASP A 250 -11.57 12.96 -18.73
C ASP A 250 -12.43 12.35 -17.60
N MET A 251 -11.91 12.30 -16.38
CA MET A 251 -12.64 11.84 -15.21
C MET A 251 -13.93 12.64 -14.98
N ASN A 252 -13.86 13.98 -15.03
CA ASN A 252 -15.02 14.85 -14.86
C ASN A 252 -16.05 14.68 -15.99
N LEU A 253 -15.60 14.49 -17.23
CA LEU A 253 -16.47 14.23 -18.37
C LEU A 253 -17.20 12.89 -18.20
N TYR A 254 -16.49 11.83 -17.82
CA TYR A 254 -17.09 10.51 -17.58
C TYR A 254 -18.03 10.51 -16.37
N SER A 255 -17.69 11.16 -15.27
CA SER A 255 -18.59 11.30 -14.12
C SER A 255 -19.90 11.98 -14.51
N LYS A 256 -19.84 13.06 -15.27
CA LYS A 256 -21.05 13.73 -15.81
C LYS A 256 -21.85 12.84 -16.77
N LYS A 257 -21.18 12.02 -17.60
CA LYS A 257 -21.84 11.02 -18.45
C LYS A 257 -22.61 10.00 -17.60
N VAL A 258 -21.98 9.46 -16.55
CA VAL A 258 -22.61 8.51 -15.62
C VAL A 258 -23.81 9.16 -14.91
N GLU A 259 -23.65 10.37 -14.37
CA GLU A 259 -24.72 11.11 -13.70
C GLU A 259 -25.96 11.30 -14.59
N LYS A 260 -25.75 11.61 -15.87
CA LYS A 260 -26.83 11.81 -16.87
C LYS A 260 -27.37 10.53 -17.45
N SER A 261 -26.74 9.38 -17.18
CA SER A 261 -27.11 8.09 -17.76
C SER A 261 -28.45 7.57 -17.22
N LYS A 262 -29.03 6.61 -17.98
CA LYS A 262 -30.26 5.91 -17.63
C LYS A 262 -30.00 4.64 -16.81
N ILE A 263 -28.84 4.48 -16.19
CA ILE A 263 -28.53 3.35 -15.30
C ILE A 263 -29.57 3.34 -14.17
N LYS A 264 -30.38 2.27 -14.10
CA LYS A 264 -31.51 2.17 -13.17
C LYS A 264 -31.07 1.93 -11.72
N ASN A 265 -30.06 1.12 -11.54
CA ASN A 265 -29.52 0.80 -10.21
C ASN A 265 -28.69 1.99 -9.69
N LYS A 266 -29.19 2.66 -8.66
CA LYS A 266 -28.53 3.84 -8.07
C LYS A 266 -27.17 3.52 -7.44
N GLU A 267 -27.04 2.34 -6.81
CA GLU A 267 -25.77 1.92 -6.21
C GLU A 267 -24.71 1.68 -7.28
N ILE A 268 -25.05 0.98 -8.35
CA ILE A 268 -24.16 0.76 -9.50
C ILE A 268 -23.79 2.09 -10.15
N LYS A 269 -24.76 2.99 -10.32
CA LYS A 269 -24.51 4.32 -10.88
C LYS A 269 -23.50 5.11 -10.03
N GLN A 270 -23.67 5.12 -8.71
CA GLN A 270 -22.74 5.76 -7.79
C GLN A 270 -21.38 5.09 -7.82
N LEU A 271 -21.34 3.75 -7.76
CA LEU A 271 -20.10 2.99 -7.83
C LEU A 271 -19.31 3.29 -9.11
N MET A 272 -19.96 3.37 -10.26
CA MET A 272 -19.29 3.70 -11.53
C MET A 272 -18.72 5.12 -11.51
N SER A 273 -19.42 6.07 -10.93
CA SER A 273 -18.90 7.43 -10.73
C SER A 273 -17.66 7.44 -9.82
N ASP A 274 -17.67 6.63 -8.76
CA ASP A 274 -16.59 6.55 -7.78
C ASP A 274 -15.36 5.79 -8.29
N ILE A 275 -15.57 4.78 -9.15
CA ILE A 275 -14.51 3.98 -9.79
C ILE A 275 -13.72 4.80 -10.82
N ILE A 276 -14.36 5.77 -11.46
CA ILE A 276 -13.67 6.69 -12.35
C ILE A 276 -12.55 7.40 -11.57
N GLY A 277 -11.32 7.34 -12.10
CA GLY A 277 -10.13 7.90 -11.44
C GLY A 277 -9.52 7.02 -10.33
N PHE A 278 -10.00 5.78 -10.12
CA PHE A 278 -9.42 4.86 -9.13
C PHE A 278 -7.91 4.71 -9.31
N TYR A 279 -7.46 4.32 -10.50
CA TYR A 279 -6.04 4.10 -10.78
C TYR A 279 -5.19 5.36 -10.64
N ASN A 280 -5.73 6.51 -11.01
CA ASN A 280 -5.04 7.78 -10.83
C ASN A 280 -4.85 8.11 -9.33
N ARG A 281 -5.84 7.80 -8.49
CA ARG A 281 -5.72 7.96 -7.04
C ARG A 281 -4.71 6.99 -6.43
N GLU A 282 -4.69 5.73 -6.89
CA GLU A 282 -3.70 4.72 -6.47
C GLU A 282 -2.26 5.06 -6.85
N ASP A 283 -2.07 5.70 -8.01
CA ASP A 283 -0.74 6.06 -8.50
C ASP A 283 -0.14 7.30 -7.80
N LYS A 284 -0.99 8.20 -7.28
CA LYS A 284 -0.54 9.46 -6.67
C LYS A 284 0.53 9.28 -5.59
N PRO A 285 0.38 8.40 -4.58
CA PRO A 285 1.40 8.22 -3.55
C PRO A 285 2.75 7.77 -4.14
N ALA A 286 2.74 6.82 -5.06
CA ALA A 286 3.96 6.33 -5.69
C ALA A 286 4.66 7.41 -6.54
N TRP A 287 3.91 8.27 -7.23
CA TRP A 287 4.47 9.41 -7.94
C TRP A 287 5.05 10.47 -6.98
N ARG A 288 4.41 10.71 -5.83
CA ARG A 288 4.96 11.61 -4.80
C ARG A 288 6.29 11.12 -4.28
N GLU A 289 6.37 9.86 -3.86
CA GLU A 289 7.61 9.25 -3.41
C GLU A 289 8.69 9.31 -4.49
N PHE A 290 8.32 9.07 -5.75
CA PHE A 290 9.24 9.16 -6.88
C PHE A 290 9.80 10.59 -7.04
N PHE A 291 8.97 11.62 -6.93
CA PHE A 291 9.41 13.02 -7.03
C PHE A 291 10.13 13.50 -5.77
N ASP A 292 9.72 13.04 -4.58
CA ASP A 292 10.39 13.34 -3.30
C ASP A 292 11.85 12.88 -3.33
N ARG A 293 12.12 11.65 -3.80
CA ARG A 293 13.48 11.13 -3.95
C ARG A 293 14.36 12.00 -4.82
N ARG A 294 13.82 12.68 -5.81
CA ARG A 294 14.58 13.58 -6.70
C ARG A 294 15.13 14.81 -5.98
N THR A 295 14.52 15.21 -4.89
CA THR A 295 14.96 16.37 -4.09
C THR A 295 16.00 16.01 -3.03
N LYS A 296 16.14 14.71 -2.71
CA LYS A 296 17.05 14.20 -1.68
C LYS A 296 18.50 14.18 -2.17
N SER A 297 19.43 14.36 -1.22
CA SER A 297 20.86 14.15 -1.46
C SER A 297 21.21 12.66 -1.50
N ASP A 298 22.42 12.33 -1.99
CA ASP A 298 22.88 10.94 -2.02
C ASP A 298 22.96 10.34 -0.60
N GLU A 299 23.31 11.14 0.41
CA GLU A 299 23.35 10.73 1.81
C GLU A 299 21.96 10.49 2.41
N GLU A 300 20.97 11.32 2.08
CA GLU A 300 19.58 11.14 2.54
C GLU A 300 18.93 9.89 1.92
N LEU A 301 19.38 9.48 0.75
CA LEU A 301 18.90 8.28 0.08
C LEU A 301 19.46 6.96 0.66
N ILE A 302 20.49 7.03 1.54
CA ILE A 302 20.96 5.87 2.31
C ILE A 302 19.87 5.38 3.27
N ASP A 303 19.11 6.30 3.86
CA ASP A 303 18.04 6.02 4.82
C ASP A 303 16.69 5.64 4.15
N ASP A 304 16.60 5.70 2.81
CA ASP A 304 15.40 5.30 2.06
C ASP A 304 15.47 3.81 1.69
N PRO A 305 14.67 2.93 2.31
CA PRO A 305 14.75 1.49 2.08
C PRO A 305 14.37 1.05 0.67
N GLU A 306 13.77 1.92 -0.14
CA GLU A 306 13.50 1.65 -1.55
C GLU A 306 14.70 2.01 -2.47
N CYS A 307 15.76 2.61 -1.91
CA CYS A 307 16.94 3.08 -2.67
C CYS A 307 18.21 2.32 -2.26
N ILE A 308 19.25 2.41 -3.10
CA ILE A 308 20.64 2.21 -2.69
C ILE A 308 21.32 3.56 -2.91
N GLY A 309 21.59 4.26 -1.79
CA GLY A 309 22.09 5.63 -1.78
C GLY A 309 23.63 5.69 -1.78
N ASN A 310 24.17 6.80 -2.26
CA ASN A 310 25.57 7.22 -2.15
C ASN A 310 26.61 6.16 -2.57
N MET A 311 26.32 5.41 -3.63
CA MET A 311 27.21 4.39 -4.15
C MET A 311 28.40 5.03 -4.89
N LYS A 312 29.59 4.44 -4.78
CA LYS A 312 30.83 4.89 -5.44
C LYS A 312 31.24 3.90 -6.52
N VAL A 313 31.60 4.42 -7.69
CA VAL A 313 32.05 3.58 -8.81
C VAL A 313 33.28 2.73 -8.42
N ASN A 314 33.23 1.45 -8.78
CA ASN A 314 34.30 0.49 -8.53
C ASN A 314 34.92 0.02 -9.85
N GLY A 315 35.99 0.66 -10.27
CA GLY A 315 36.71 0.32 -11.50
C GLY A 315 36.08 0.85 -12.78
N LYS A 316 36.51 0.32 -13.91
CA LYS A 316 36.01 0.66 -15.25
C LYS A 316 34.85 -0.25 -15.61
N PRO A 317 33.80 0.25 -16.30
CA PRO A 317 32.71 -0.58 -16.74
C PRO A 317 33.17 -1.64 -17.75
N THR A 318 32.59 -2.84 -17.67
CA THR A 318 32.91 -3.96 -18.55
C THR A 318 31.88 -4.11 -19.67
N PRO A 319 32.27 -4.36 -20.92
CA PRO A 319 31.32 -4.52 -22.02
C PRO A 319 30.53 -5.84 -21.92
N ASP A 320 29.23 -5.78 -22.21
CA ASP A 320 28.33 -6.92 -22.35
C ASP A 320 27.42 -6.71 -23.56
N LYS A 321 27.79 -7.27 -24.72
CA LYS A 321 27.07 -7.12 -26.00
C LYS A 321 26.90 -5.64 -26.39
N ARG A 322 25.65 -5.13 -26.36
CA ARG A 322 25.27 -3.73 -26.63
C ARG A 322 25.12 -2.91 -25.38
N SER A 323 25.60 -3.40 -24.24
CA SER A 323 25.48 -2.78 -22.92
C SER A 323 26.82 -2.74 -22.22
N MET A 324 26.90 -1.97 -21.14
CA MET A 324 28.02 -1.93 -20.22
C MET A 324 27.53 -2.37 -18.83
N ILE A 325 28.35 -3.11 -18.10
CA ILE A 325 28.13 -3.45 -16.70
C ILE A 325 29.02 -2.54 -15.86
N TYR A 326 28.38 -1.78 -15.00
CA TYR A 326 29.01 -0.89 -14.03
C TYR A 326 29.01 -1.58 -12.66
N SER A 327 30.16 -1.51 -11.96
CA SER A 327 30.28 -1.93 -10.57
C SER A 327 30.28 -0.70 -9.66
N TYR A 328 29.48 -0.75 -8.60
CA TYR A 328 29.43 0.27 -7.56
C TYR A 328 29.52 -0.36 -6.17
N LEU A 329 30.23 0.29 -5.27
CA LEU A 329 30.29 -0.05 -3.84
C LEU A 329 29.30 0.81 -3.06
N PHE A 330 28.56 0.21 -2.12
CA PHE A 330 27.65 0.91 -1.22
C PHE A 330 28.07 0.76 0.24
N GLU A 331 27.70 1.71 1.08
CA GLU A 331 27.89 1.66 2.53
C GLU A 331 26.82 0.78 3.19
N GLU A 332 27.01 0.38 4.45
CA GLU A 332 26.01 -0.39 5.20
C GLU A 332 24.66 0.35 5.19
N GLN A 333 23.66 -0.27 4.61
CA GLN A 333 22.30 0.27 4.50
C GLN A 333 21.30 -0.85 4.21
N ASP A 334 20.05 -0.67 4.69
CA ASP A 334 18.96 -1.57 4.40
C ASP A 334 18.20 -1.13 3.16
N PHE A 335 17.96 -2.06 2.22
CA PHE A 335 17.22 -1.77 1.00
C PHE A 335 16.44 -2.96 0.46
N LYS A 336 15.39 -2.68 -0.30
CA LYS A 336 14.48 -3.67 -0.91
C LYS A 336 14.78 -3.96 -2.38
N LEU A 337 15.69 -3.24 -3.02
CA LEU A 337 16.07 -3.48 -4.41
C LEU A 337 16.69 -4.86 -4.57
N ARG A 338 16.37 -5.53 -5.69
CA ARG A 338 16.78 -6.91 -5.96
C ARG A 338 17.35 -7.04 -7.38
N LYS A 339 18.04 -8.15 -7.62
CA LYS A 339 18.47 -8.59 -8.95
C LYS A 339 17.30 -8.56 -9.95
N SER A 340 17.61 -8.32 -11.21
CA SER A 340 16.69 -8.21 -12.36
C SER A 340 15.73 -7.02 -12.32
N LYS A 341 15.80 -6.12 -11.30
CA LYS A 341 14.97 -4.91 -11.25
C LYS A 341 15.59 -3.78 -12.08
N LYS A 342 14.72 -3.11 -12.84
CA LYS A 342 15.05 -1.85 -13.54
C LYS A 342 15.03 -0.72 -12.53
N THR A 343 16.06 0.12 -12.57
CA THR A 343 16.25 1.23 -11.63
C THR A 343 16.40 2.56 -12.36
N VAL A 344 16.12 3.64 -11.64
CA VAL A 344 16.39 5.01 -12.07
C VAL A 344 17.44 5.65 -11.18
N ILE A 345 18.05 6.73 -11.65
CA ILE A 345 18.88 7.62 -10.83
C ILE A 345 17.92 8.36 -9.90
N ALA A 346 18.01 8.07 -8.59
CA ALA A 346 16.97 8.44 -7.63
C ALA A 346 16.84 9.96 -7.46
N ASN A 347 17.98 10.68 -7.42
CA ASN A 347 18.06 12.13 -7.21
C ASN A 347 18.35 12.95 -8.49
N ASN A 348 17.98 12.42 -9.66
CA ASN A 348 18.11 13.16 -10.91
C ASN A 348 17.10 14.33 -10.97
N GLN A 349 17.59 15.56 -10.87
CA GLN A 349 16.76 16.77 -10.91
C GLN A 349 16.39 17.20 -12.35
N ASP A 350 17.09 16.69 -13.36
CA ASP A 350 16.83 17.00 -14.75
C ASP A 350 15.74 16.10 -15.32
N ILE A 351 14.56 16.65 -15.53
CA ILE A 351 13.38 15.92 -16.05
C ILE A 351 13.58 15.49 -17.51
N GLU A 352 14.42 16.19 -18.27
CA GLU A 352 14.72 15.90 -19.67
C GLU A 352 15.79 14.82 -19.84
N GLN A 353 16.64 14.60 -18.84
CA GLN A 353 17.62 13.52 -18.87
C GLN A 353 16.97 12.15 -18.68
N LYS A 354 17.56 11.15 -19.34
CA LYS A 354 17.15 9.76 -19.20
C LYS A 354 17.40 9.26 -17.75
N ASP A 355 16.36 9.22 -16.96
CA ASP A 355 16.41 8.77 -15.56
C ASP A 355 16.87 7.32 -15.37
N TYR A 356 16.78 6.50 -16.41
CA TYR A 356 17.08 5.08 -16.34
C TYR A 356 18.54 4.84 -15.93
N ALA A 357 18.77 4.29 -14.75
CA ALA A 357 20.10 3.92 -14.27
C ALA A 357 20.57 2.60 -14.88
N GLY A 358 19.71 1.63 -14.99
CA GLY A 358 20.03 0.32 -15.54
C GLY A 358 19.21 -0.79 -14.91
N THR A 359 19.57 -2.04 -15.24
CA THR A 359 19.02 -3.23 -14.59
C THR A 359 20.07 -3.79 -13.63
N ILE A 360 19.69 -4.09 -12.42
CA ILE A 360 20.57 -4.75 -11.43
C ILE A 360 20.85 -6.17 -11.92
N VAL A 361 22.12 -6.46 -12.18
CA VAL A 361 22.58 -7.78 -12.62
C VAL A 361 22.84 -8.67 -11.42
N ASP A 362 23.50 -8.12 -10.40
CA ASP A 362 23.84 -8.83 -9.18
C ASP A 362 24.07 -7.89 -8.00
N ILE A 363 23.92 -8.41 -6.78
CA ILE A 363 24.19 -7.71 -5.53
C ILE A 363 24.98 -8.64 -4.61
N ASP A 364 26.21 -8.27 -4.30
CA ASP A 364 27.05 -8.96 -3.32
C ASP A 364 27.04 -8.20 -1.98
N TYR A 365 26.24 -8.68 -1.05
CA TYR A 365 26.07 -8.05 0.29
C TYR A 365 27.37 -8.13 1.13
N LYS A 366 28.23 -9.15 0.91
CA LYS A 366 29.49 -9.28 1.67
C LYS A 366 30.54 -8.28 1.20
N LYS A 367 30.62 -8.08 -0.12
CA LYS A 367 31.50 -7.09 -0.72
C LYS A 367 30.90 -5.71 -0.75
N LYS A 368 29.59 -5.59 -0.45
CA LYS A 368 28.80 -4.36 -0.58
C LYS A 368 28.87 -3.79 -1.99
N GLU A 369 28.74 -4.64 -2.99
CA GLU A 369 28.88 -4.35 -4.42
C GLU A 369 27.56 -4.60 -5.15
N VAL A 370 27.20 -3.66 -6.03
CA VAL A 370 26.07 -3.83 -6.96
C VAL A 370 26.57 -3.71 -8.41
N LEU A 371 26.11 -4.63 -9.26
CA LEU A 371 26.39 -4.62 -10.69
C LEU A 371 25.16 -4.13 -11.46
N ILE A 372 25.34 -3.08 -12.28
CA ILE A 372 24.26 -2.43 -13.01
C ILE A 372 24.55 -2.51 -14.51
N LYS A 373 23.66 -3.15 -15.27
CA LYS A 373 23.72 -3.24 -16.72
C LYS A 373 22.95 -2.09 -17.36
N ARG A 374 23.63 -1.31 -18.21
CA ARG A 374 23.07 -0.16 -18.94
C ARG A 374 23.42 -0.20 -20.40
N GLY A 375 22.46 0.05 -21.28
CA GLY A 375 22.70 0.13 -22.72
C GLY A 375 23.62 1.31 -23.09
N THR A 376 24.55 1.11 -24.02
CA THR A 376 25.50 2.15 -24.46
C THR A 376 24.82 3.41 -24.99
N SER A 377 23.63 3.29 -25.60
CA SER A 377 22.82 4.43 -26.08
C SER A 377 22.23 5.31 -24.96
N GLN A 378 22.32 4.86 -23.71
CA GLN A 378 21.78 5.60 -22.55
C GLN A 378 22.83 6.53 -21.89
N GLY A 379 24.07 6.55 -22.38
CA GLY A 379 25.17 7.32 -21.82
C GLY A 379 25.84 6.65 -20.61
N THR A 380 26.82 7.33 -20.02
CA THR A 380 27.60 6.84 -18.87
C THR A 380 26.89 7.15 -17.55
N LEU A 381 27.18 6.36 -16.52
CA LEU A 381 26.75 6.63 -15.15
C LEU A 381 27.78 7.50 -14.42
N PRO A 382 27.36 8.35 -13.45
CA PRO A 382 28.23 9.22 -12.68
C PRO A 382 29.09 8.42 -11.69
N PRO A 383 30.21 9.01 -11.18
CA PRO A 383 31.08 8.36 -10.19
C PRO A 383 30.42 8.10 -8.83
N ILE A 384 29.52 8.97 -8.42
CA ILE A 384 28.62 8.80 -7.25
C ILE A 384 27.22 8.61 -7.80
N LEU A 385 26.50 7.61 -7.31
CA LEU A 385 25.22 7.21 -7.86
C LEU A 385 24.28 6.75 -6.74
N SER A 386 23.08 7.26 -6.73
CA SER A 386 21.97 6.71 -5.96
C SER A 386 20.90 6.17 -6.91
N ILE A 387 20.47 4.93 -6.69
CA ILE A 387 19.43 4.30 -7.51
C ILE A 387 18.19 4.02 -6.69
N GLY A 388 17.04 4.15 -7.33
CA GLY A 388 15.74 3.86 -6.74
C GLY A 388 14.86 3.05 -7.69
N PRO A 389 13.62 2.73 -7.27
CA PRO A 389 12.67 2.00 -8.08
C PRO A 389 12.34 2.78 -9.36
N ASN A 390 12.00 2.03 -10.41
CA ASN A 390 11.54 2.63 -11.66
C ASN A 390 10.26 3.45 -11.45
N LYS A 391 9.92 4.28 -12.45
CA LYS A 391 8.65 5.01 -12.50
C LYS A 391 7.47 4.07 -12.24
N PRO A 392 6.41 4.54 -11.55
CA PRO A 392 5.18 3.78 -11.40
C PRO A 392 4.69 3.26 -12.75
N GLN A 393 4.22 2.02 -12.78
CA GLN A 393 3.71 1.41 -14.00
C GLN A 393 2.41 2.09 -14.42
N GLY A 394 2.29 2.50 -15.69
CA GLY A 394 1.07 3.12 -16.20
C GLY A 394 -0.13 2.15 -16.21
N ASN A 395 -1.28 2.69 -15.86
CA ASN A 395 -2.56 1.96 -15.77
C ASN A 395 -3.48 2.17 -16.98
N ASP A 396 -2.98 2.70 -18.10
CA ASP A 396 -3.79 3.11 -19.26
C ASP A 396 -4.74 2.03 -19.76
N LYS A 397 -4.26 0.78 -19.86
CA LYS A 397 -5.09 -0.35 -20.32
C LYS A 397 -6.25 -0.65 -19.36
N LEU A 398 -5.99 -0.56 -18.06
CA LEU A 398 -6.99 -0.78 -17.01
C LEU A 398 -8.04 0.34 -17.03
N ILE A 399 -7.59 1.58 -17.14
CA ILE A 399 -8.47 2.77 -17.25
C ILE A 399 -9.37 2.66 -18.48
N LEU A 400 -8.80 2.33 -19.66
CA LEU A 400 -9.56 2.20 -20.90
C LEU A 400 -10.60 1.10 -20.83
N ASN A 401 -10.28 -0.06 -20.24
CA ASN A 401 -11.24 -1.14 -20.07
C ASN A 401 -12.36 -0.79 -19.07
N THR A 402 -12.00 -0.07 -17.99
CA THR A 402 -13.00 0.46 -17.04
C THR A 402 -13.97 1.39 -17.75
N TYR A 403 -13.49 2.32 -18.55
CA TYR A 403 -14.35 3.24 -19.32
C TYR A 403 -15.20 2.50 -20.34
N LYS A 404 -14.63 1.52 -21.03
CA LYS A 404 -15.38 0.66 -21.97
C LYS A 404 -16.56 -0.05 -21.29
N PHE A 405 -16.34 -0.60 -20.09
CA PHE A 405 -17.41 -1.23 -19.32
C PHE A 405 -18.48 -0.20 -18.90
N ILE A 406 -18.07 0.98 -18.46
CA ILE A 406 -18.99 2.06 -18.07
C ILE A 406 -19.82 2.51 -19.29
N ASP A 407 -19.21 2.67 -20.47
CA ASP A 407 -19.93 3.02 -21.70
C ASP A 407 -20.99 1.96 -22.05
N CYS A 408 -20.69 0.66 -21.97
CA CYS A 408 -21.68 -0.41 -22.16
C CYS A 408 -22.86 -0.31 -21.19
N LEU A 409 -22.61 0.04 -19.92
CA LEU A 409 -23.68 0.23 -18.92
C LEU A 409 -24.55 1.47 -19.25
N ILE A 410 -23.93 2.56 -19.69
CA ILE A 410 -24.63 3.81 -20.08
C ILE A 410 -25.53 3.56 -21.30
N ASP A 411 -25.03 2.82 -22.29
CA ASP A 411 -25.73 2.52 -23.52
C ASP A 411 -26.80 1.41 -23.34
N GLY A 412 -26.81 0.76 -22.18
CA GLY A 412 -27.74 -0.32 -21.87
C GLY A 412 -27.44 -1.62 -22.63
N GLU A 413 -26.20 -1.82 -23.07
CA GLU A 413 -25.80 -3.05 -23.74
C GLU A 413 -25.80 -4.23 -22.77
N LYS A 414 -26.25 -5.39 -23.27
CA LYS A 414 -26.30 -6.64 -22.48
C LYS A 414 -24.99 -7.44 -22.58
N LYS A 415 -23.86 -6.76 -22.67
CA LYS A 415 -22.53 -7.38 -22.63
C LYS A 415 -22.06 -7.64 -21.20
N TYR A 416 -21.02 -8.44 -21.05
CA TYR A 416 -20.32 -8.69 -19.78
C TYR A 416 -21.25 -9.14 -18.65
N LYS A 417 -22.13 -10.08 -18.96
CA LYS A 417 -23.21 -10.51 -18.06
C LYS A 417 -22.70 -10.98 -16.70
N ALA A 418 -21.63 -11.78 -16.66
CA ALA A 418 -21.05 -12.27 -15.40
C ALA A 418 -20.59 -11.12 -14.49
N LEU A 419 -19.94 -10.10 -15.06
CA LEU A 419 -19.49 -8.92 -14.33
C LEU A 419 -20.68 -8.08 -13.84
N ASN A 420 -21.71 -7.90 -14.68
CA ASN A 420 -22.93 -7.19 -14.28
C ASN A 420 -23.68 -7.92 -13.16
N ASP A 421 -23.84 -9.26 -13.26
CA ASP A 421 -24.50 -10.06 -12.23
C ASP A 421 -23.71 -10.03 -10.91
N PHE A 422 -22.37 -10.00 -10.97
CA PHE A 422 -21.52 -9.80 -9.81
C PHE A 422 -21.76 -8.43 -9.14
N LEU A 423 -21.71 -7.35 -9.91
CA LEU A 423 -21.90 -5.98 -9.40
C LEU A 423 -23.31 -5.78 -8.81
N GLU A 424 -24.31 -6.41 -9.37
CA GLU A 424 -25.68 -6.42 -8.84
C GLU A 424 -25.88 -7.47 -7.73
N LYS A 425 -24.83 -8.21 -7.35
CA LYS A 425 -24.85 -9.28 -6.33
C LYS A 425 -25.99 -10.27 -6.55
N LYS A 426 -26.25 -10.61 -7.81
CA LYS A 426 -27.25 -11.63 -8.14
C LYS A 426 -26.80 -13.02 -7.69
N TYR A 427 -27.73 -13.93 -7.55
CA TYR A 427 -27.41 -15.34 -7.36
C TYR A 427 -26.63 -15.89 -8.56
N PRO A 428 -25.60 -16.73 -8.34
CA PRO A 428 -24.92 -17.41 -9.43
C PRO A 428 -25.90 -18.16 -10.32
N ASN A 429 -25.78 -17.98 -11.63
CA ASN A 429 -26.58 -18.69 -12.60
C ASN A 429 -25.88 -20.01 -13.00
N ILE A 430 -26.32 -21.11 -12.42
CA ILE A 430 -25.77 -22.45 -12.63
C ILE A 430 -26.86 -23.35 -13.25
N LYS A 431 -26.53 -23.98 -14.38
CA LYS A 431 -27.48 -24.92 -15.02
C LYS A 431 -27.84 -26.03 -14.02
N ASN A 432 -29.13 -26.35 -13.94
CA ASN A 432 -29.71 -27.39 -13.07
C ASN A 432 -29.69 -27.09 -11.56
N ILE A 433 -29.37 -25.86 -11.14
CA ILE A 433 -29.55 -25.38 -9.76
C ILE A 433 -30.47 -24.16 -9.80
N LYS A 434 -31.55 -24.20 -9.02
CA LYS A 434 -32.46 -23.05 -8.91
C LYS A 434 -31.86 -21.98 -8.04
N GLN A 435 -32.16 -20.73 -8.35
CA GLN A 435 -31.73 -19.60 -7.51
C GLN A 435 -32.28 -19.74 -6.09
N GLY A 436 -31.41 -19.60 -5.09
CA GLY A 436 -31.73 -19.76 -3.68
C GLY A 436 -31.55 -21.20 -3.16
N ASP A 437 -31.33 -22.18 -4.03
CA ASP A 437 -31.00 -23.54 -3.59
C ASP A 437 -29.51 -23.60 -3.18
N LYS A 438 -29.21 -24.49 -2.23
CA LYS A 438 -27.85 -24.80 -1.83
C LYS A 438 -27.03 -25.29 -3.03
N ILE A 439 -25.86 -24.70 -3.25
CA ILE A 439 -25.02 -24.99 -4.42
C ILE A 439 -24.30 -26.36 -4.26
N ILE A 440 -23.70 -26.63 -3.11
CA ILE A 440 -23.07 -27.93 -2.77
C ILE A 440 -24.12 -28.81 -2.09
N GLN A 441 -24.37 -30.01 -2.62
CA GLN A 441 -25.45 -30.88 -2.14
C GLN A 441 -24.95 -31.95 -1.14
N ASN A 442 -23.79 -32.56 -1.41
CA ASN A 442 -23.34 -33.76 -0.68
C ASN A 442 -21.99 -33.55 0.04
N ASN A 443 -21.43 -32.35 0.01
CA ASN A 443 -20.07 -32.02 0.51
C ASN A 443 -18.95 -32.84 -0.17
N GLU A 444 -19.22 -33.38 -1.39
CA GLU A 444 -18.20 -34.04 -2.21
C GLU A 444 -17.50 -33.01 -3.13
N PHE A 445 -16.75 -32.10 -2.52
CA PHE A 445 -16.13 -30.97 -3.20
C PHE A 445 -15.35 -31.36 -4.45
N ASP A 446 -14.58 -32.46 -4.41
CA ASP A 446 -13.75 -32.91 -5.54
C ASP A 446 -14.57 -33.27 -6.80
N LYS A 447 -15.84 -33.69 -6.62
CA LYS A 447 -16.73 -34.02 -7.71
C LYS A 447 -17.72 -32.91 -8.06
N GLU A 448 -18.22 -32.21 -7.04
CA GLU A 448 -19.26 -31.20 -7.21
C GLU A 448 -18.72 -29.90 -7.78
N ILE A 449 -17.57 -29.39 -7.27
CA ILE A 449 -17.00 -28.11 -7.71
C ILE A 449 -16.69 -28.07 -9.20
N PRO A 450 -15.99 -29.05 -9.81
CA PRO A 450 -15.76 -29.05 -11.25
C PRO A 450 -17.06 -29.06 -12.06
N LYS A 451 -18.06 -29.82 -11.62
CA LYS A 451 -19.37 -29.88 -12.26
C LYS A 451 -20.14 -28.57 -12.15
N ILE A 452 -20.16 -27.93 -11.00
CA ILE A 452 -20.78 -26.63 -10.75
C ILE A 452 -20.17 -25.58 -11.66
N ILE A 453 -18.84 -25.48 -11.68
CA ILE A 453 -18.12 -24.48 -12.48
C ILE A 453 -18.38 -24.73 -13.98
N SER A 454 -18.34 -25.97 -14.45
CA SER A 454 -18.63 -26.31 -15.85
C SER A 454 -20.07 -25.94 -16.26
N ASN A 455 -21.00 -25.85 -15.31
CA ASN A 455 -22.38 -25.49 -15.51
C ASN A 455 -22.71 -24.02 -15.29
N LEU A 456 -21.71 -23.17 -15.00
CA LEU A 456 -21.92 -21.72 -14.99
C LEU A 456 -22.43 -21.24 -16.36
N ASN A 457 -23.38 -20.32 -16.36
CA ASN A 457 -24.05 -19.84 -17.55
C ASN A 457 -23.99 -18.31 -17.62
N ASP A 458 -22.92 -17.80 -18.20
CA ASP A 458 -22.60 -16.36 -18.24
C ASP A 458 -22.77 -15.71 -16.86
N SER A 459 -22.03 -16.21 -15.87
CA SER A 459 -22.22 -15.87 -14.47
C SER A 459 -20.93 -15.89 -13.69
N TYR A 460 -21.00 -15.63 -12.39
CA TYR A 460 -19.89 -15.71 -11.48
C TYR A 460 -20.16 -16.70 -10.35
N ILE A 461 -19.08 -17.15 -9.69
CA ILE A 461 -19.14 -17.91 -8.44
C ILE A 461 -17.97 -17.54 -7.54
N TYR A 462 -18.22 -17.55 -6.23
CA TYR A 462 -17.18 -17.38 -5.21
C TYR A 462 -16.96 -18.67 -4.45
N ILE A 463 -15.69 -19.07 -4.33
CA ILE A 463 -15.22 -20.19 -3.51
C ILE A 463 -14.42 -19.59 -2.35
N GLN A 464 -15.06 -19.56 -1.18
CA GLN A 464 -14.40 -19.19 0.07
C GLN A 464 -13.63 -20.39 0.60
N GLY A 465 -12.34 -20.19 0.83
CA GLY A 465 -11.48 -21.23 1.38
C GLY A 465 -10.62 -20.71 2.52
N PRO A 466 -11.00 -20.96 3.77
CA PRO A 466 -10.14 -20.74 4.91
C PRO A 466 -8.72 -21.32 4.78
N PRO A 467 -7.76 -20.99 5.67
CA PRO A 467 -6.41 -21.50 5.59
C PRO A 467 -6.36 -23.03 5.58
N GLY A 468 -5.66 -23.61 4.58
CA GLY A 468 -5.43 -25.03 4.49
C GLY A 468 -6.60 -25.89 3.98
N THR A 469 -7.66 -25.27 3.45
CA THR A 469 -8.85 -25.99 2.92
C THR A 469 -8.69 -26.51 1.49
N GLY A 470 -7.54 -26.25 0.84
CA GLY A 470 -7.27 -26.76 -0.50
C GLY A 470 -7.86 -25.91 -1.64
N LYS A 471 -7.99 -24.58 -1.46
CA LYS A 471 -8.41 -23.63 -2.51
C LYS A 471 -7.78 -23.92 -3.87
N THR A 472 -6.45 -23.90 -3.91
CA THR A 472 -5.67 -24.09 -5.14
C THR A 472 -5.86 -25.47 -5.75
N TYR A 473 -6.07 -26.49 -4.92
CA TYR A 473 -6.39 -27.85 -5.37
C TYR A 473 -7.77 -27.90 -6.08
N GLN A 474 -8.80 -27.32 -5.45
CA GLN A 474 -10.15 -27.29 -6.02
C GLN A 474 -10.20 -26.45 -7.32
N ALA A 475 -9.46 -25.33 -7.34
CA ALA A 475 -9.30 -24.53 -8.55
C ALA A 475 -8.66 -25.35 -9.69
N ALA A 476 -7.54 -26.02 -9.43
CA ALA A 476 -6.86 -26.84 -10.42
C ALA A 476 -7.73 -28.02 -10.90
N ASN A 477 -8.49 -28.62 -10.01
CA ASN A 477 -9.44 -29.70 -10.33
C ASN A 477 -10.54 -29.20 -11.31
N ALA A 478 -11.12 -28.03 -11.04
CA ALA A 478 -12.10 -27.42 -11.95
C ALA A 478 -11.48 -27.01 -13.28
N ILE A 479 -10.30 -26.38 -13.27
CA ILE A 479 -9.59 -25.98 -14.48
C ILE A 479 -9.29 -27.18 -15.36
N THR A 480 -8.78 -28.29 -14.80
CA THR A 480 -8.49 -29.50 -15.58
C THR A 480 -9.75 -30.11 -16.24
N GLU A 481 -10.90 -30.03 -15.56
CA GLU A 481 -12.17 -30.48 -16.16
C GLU A 481 -12.63 -29.58 -17.30
N LEU A 482 -12.46 -28.27 -17.19
CA LEU A 482 -12.75 -27.32 -18.26
C LEU A 482 -11.81 -27.49 -19.48
N LEU A 483 -10.53 -27.80 -19.24
CA LEU A 483 -9.55 -28.07 -20.31
C LEU A 483 -9.96 -29.29 -21.15
N LYS A 484 -10.48 -30.36 -20.54
CA LYS A 484 -11.09 -31.51 -21.30
C LYS A 484 -12.22 -31.08 -22.20
N GLN A 485 -12.91 -30.01 -21.85
CA GLN A 485 -14.03 -29.46 -22.61
C GLN A 485 -13.56 -28.40 -23.63
N ASN A 486 -12.28 -28.33 -23.92
CA ASN A 486 -11.64 -27.37 -24.85
C ASN A 486 -11.96 -25.91 -24.51
N LYS A 487 -12.08 -25.56 -23.22
CA LYS A 487 -12.36 -24.19 -22.80
C LYS A 487 -11.10 -23.33 -22.77
N LYS A 488 -11.27 -22.04 -23.06
CA LYS A 488 -10.26 -20.99 -22.90
C LYS A 488 -10.35 -20.40 -21.51
N ILE A 489 -9.29 -20.51 -20.74
CA ILE A 489 -9.24 -20.17 -19.32
C ILE A 489 -8.21 -19.07 -19.11
N ALA A 490 -8.60 -17.93 -18.51
CA ALA A 490 -7.66 -16.94 -18.01
C ALA A 490 -7.42 -17.17 -16.52
N ILE A 491 -6.15 -17.00 -16.09
CA ILE A 491 -5.75 -17.12 -14.69
C ILE A 491 -4.99 -15.87 -14.27
N THR A 492 -5.40 -15.27 -13.17
CA THR A 492 -4.74 -14.10 -12.58
C THR A 492 -4.74 -14.15 -11.05
N GLY A 493 -3.92 -13.29 -10.46
CA GLY A 493 -3.78 -13.08 -9.03
C GLY A 493 -2.89 -11.86 -8.77
N LEU A 494 -2.70 -11.50 -7.50
CA LEU A 494 -1.96 -10.29 -7.12
C LEU A 494 -0.48 -10.30 -7.58
N SER A 495 0.15 -11.47 -7.66
CA SER A 495 1.57 -11.60 -8.00
C SER A 495 1.84 -12.80 -8.91
N HIS A 496 3.00 -12.77 -9.60
CA HIS A 496 3.47 -13.92 -10.38
C HIS A 496 3.58 -15.19 -9.54
N LYS A 497 3.98 -15.09 -8.28
CA LYS A 497 4.10 -16.23 -7.36
C LYS A 497 2.75 -16.90 -7.10
N VAL A 498 1.69 -16.13 -6.87
CA VAL A 498 0.32 -16.66 -6.69
C VAL A 498 -0.13 -17.38 -7.96
N ILE A 499 0.06 -16.75 -9.12
CA ILE A 499 -0.26 -17.35 -10.42
C ILE A 499 0.51 -18.66 -10.62
N HIS A 500 1.83 -18.67 -10.36
CA HIS A 500 2.67 -19.86 -10.51
C HIS A 500 2.21 -21.03 -9.63
N ASN A 501 1.82 -20.76 -8.40
CA ASN A 501 1.33 -21.81 -7.48
C ASN A 501 0.12 -22.54 -8.06
N LEU A 502 -0.82 -21.80 -8.65
CA LEU A 502 -1.99 -22.40 -9.30
C LEU A 502 -1.59 -23.16 -10.58
N LEU A 503 -0.71 -22.58 -11.41
CA LEU A 503 -0.23 -23.21 -12.65
C LEU A 503 0.50 -24.53 -12.38
N TYR A 504 1.40 -24.60 -11.38
CA TYR A 504 2.05 -25.85 -10.98
C TYR A 504 1.04 -26.93 -10.59
N ARG A 505 0.02 -26.54 -9.83
CA ARG A 505 -1.01 -27.50 -9.41
C ARG A 505 -1.87 -27.96 -10.59
N VAL A 506 -2.15 -27.08 -11.55
CA VAL A 506 -2.89 -27.45 -12.78
C VAL A 506 -2.08 -28.44 -13.61
N GLU A 507 -0.76 -28.18 -13.86
CA GLU A 507 0.11 -29.11 -14.60
C GLU A 507 0.23 -30.48 -13.92
N GLU A 508 0.48 -30.48 -12.60
CA GLU A 508 0.55 -31.72 -11.83
C GLU A 508 -0.75 -32.56 -12.00
N MET A 509 -1.90 -31.91 -11.93
CA MET A 509 -3.19 -32.59 -12.03
C MET A 509 -3.49 -33.01 -13.47
N ALA A 510 -3.14 -32.21 -14.46
CA ALA A 510 -3.33 -32.52 -15.87
C ALA A 510 -2.46 -33.72 -16.26
N SER A 511 -1.19 -33.76 -15.87
CA SER A 511 -0.31 -34.90 -16.10
C SER A 511 -0.85 -36.19 -15.46
N LYS A 512 -1.31 -36.12 -14.20
CA LYS A 512 -1.94 -37.28 -13.53
C LYS A 512 -3.20 -37.78 -14.22
N LYS A 513 -3.99 -36.88 -14.82
CA LYS A 513 -5.23 -37.21 -15.53
C LYS A 513 -5.04 -37.43 -17.03
N GLN A 514 -3.79 -37.35 -17.53
CA GLN A 514 -3.43 -37.46 -18.95
C GLN A 514 -4.23 -36.50 -19.85
N ILE A 515 -4.28 -35.22 -19.43
CA ILE A 515 -4.95 -34.14 -20.15
C ILE A 515 -3.90 -33.30 -20.85
N GLU A 516 -3.96 -33.24 -22.17
CA GLU A 516 -3.12 -32.33 -22.96
C GLU A 516 -3.83 -30.99 -23.17
N PHE A 517 -3.09 -29.90 -23.07
CA PHE A 517 -3.58 -28.55 -23.30
C PHE A 517 -2.41 -27.60 -23.68
N ALA A 518 -2.72 -26.41 -24.17
CA ALA A 518 -1.75 -25.38 -24.46
C ALA A 518 -1.83 -24.25 -23.41
N GLY A 519 -0.68 -23.89 -22.83
CA GLY A 519 -0.61 -22.85 -21.80
C GLY A 519 0.34 -21.73 -22.13
N TYR A 520 -0.13 -20.49 -22.03
CA TYR A 520 0.58 -19.26 -22.37
C TYR A 520 0.61 -18.35 -21.13
N LYS A 521 1.79 -18.14 -20.57
CA LYS A 521 1.99 -17.26 -19.42
C LYS A 521 2.73 -16.00 -19.82
N ARG A 522 2.20 -14.82 -19.47
CA ARG A 522 2.89 -13.56 -19.71
C ARG A 522 3.95 -13.27 -18.66
N GLY A 523 5.19 -12.96 -19.12
CA GLY A 523 6.27 -12.56 -18.22
C GLY A 523 7.43 -11.91 -18.97
N ASN A 524 8.29 -11.25 -18.19
CA ASN A 524 9.59 -10.79 -18.68
C ASN A 524 10.59 -11.96 -18.60
N LEU A 525 11.22 -12.31 -19.71
CA LEU A 525 12.19 -13.42 -19.79
C LEU A 525 13.55 -13.07 -19.15
N GLU A 526 13.75 -11.84 -18.72
CA GLU A 526 14.94 -11.38 -18.00
C GLU A 526 14.73 -11.35 -16.47
N ASP A 527 13.53 -11.69 -15.99
CA ASP A 527 13.15 -11.68 -14.55
C ASP A 527 12.72 -13.09 -14.16
N ASP A 528 13.59 -13.81 -13.45
CA ASP A 528 13.37 -15.20 -13.03
C ASP A 528 12.07 -15.38 -12.23
N ASP A 529 11.67 -14.39 -11.43
CA ASP A 529 10.41 -14.40 -10.68
C ASP A 529 9.17 -14.42 -11.59
N GLN A 530 9.33 -14.03 -12.87
CA GLN A 530 8.26 -13.99 -13.84
C GLN A 530 8.27 -15.18 -14.80
N ILE A 531 9.29 -16.04 -14.74
CA ILE A 531 9.39 -17.18 -15.65
C ILE A 531 8.70 -18.40 -15.05
N PHE A 532 7.76 -18.94 -15.80
CA PHE A 532 7.18 -20.26 -15.57
C PHE A 532 7.53 -21.16 -16.76
N ASN A 533 8.10 -22.29 -16.50
CA ASN A 533 8.51 -23.23 -17.54
C ASN A 533 8.07 -24.65 -17.14
N GLY A 534 6.82 -24.93 -17.34
CA GLY A 534 6.20 -26.24 -17.10
C GLY A 534 6.27 -27.16 -18.32
N GLU A 535 5.54 -28.25 -18.27
CA GLU A 535 5.38 -29.20 -19.38
C GLU A 535 4.51 -28.59 -20.49
N PHE A 536 3.31 -28.12 -20.15
CA PHE A 536 2.30 -27.59 -21.06
C PHE A 536 2.30 -26.06 -21.13
N ILE A 537 2.74 -25.37 -20.08
CA ILE A 537 2.66 -23.91 -19.94
C ILE A 537 4.06 -23.29 -20.10
N LYS A 538 4.18 -22.33 -21.02
CA LYS A 538 5.42 -21.60 -21.28
C LYS A 538 5.26 -20.10 -21.10
N THR A 539 6.33 -19.45 -20.64
CA THR A 539 6.36 -17.98 -20.52
C THR A 539 6.70 -17.32 -21.83
N HIS A 540 5.93 -16.31 -22.20
CA HIS A 540 6.10 -15.49 -23.38
C HIS A 540 6.08 -13.99 -23.05
N SER A 541 6.90 -13.21 -23.78
CA SER A 541 7.02 -11.76 -23.58
C SER A 541 6.33 -10.91 -24.65
N LYS A 542 5.78 -11.53 -25.72
CA LYS A 542 5.27 -10.82 -26.91
C LYS A 542 3.77 -11.06 -27.10
N ASP A 543 2.98 -9.99 -27.31
CA ASP A 543 1.54 -10.04 -27.52
C ASP A 543 1.07 -10.88 -28.73
N PRO A 544 1.75 -10.88 -29.90
CA PRO A 544 1.31 -11.69 -31.04
C PRO A 544 1.12 -13.18 -30.74
N ILE A 545 1.93 -13.76 -29.85
CA ILE A 545 1.81 -15.18 -29.47
C ILE A 545 0.47 -15.46 -28.82
N PHE A 546 0.01 -14.57 -27.93
CA PHE A 546 -1.31 -14.70 -27.27
C PHE A 546 -2.46 -14.45 -28.25
N MET A 547 -2.29 -13.50 -29.18
CA MET A 547 -3.29 -13.20 -30.22
C MET A 547 -3.49 -14.36 -31.17
N ASP A 548 -2.41 -15.05 -31.55
CA ASP A 548 -2.48 -16.21 -32.43
C ASP A 548 -3.08 -17.42 -31.70
N ALA A 549 -2.66 -17.65 -30.44
CA ALA A 549 -3.24 -18.71 -29.62
C ALA A 549 -4.75 -18.57 -29.41
N LEU A 550 -5.27 -17.35 -29.26
CA LEU A 550 -6.71 -17.11 -29.12
C LEU A 550 -7.54 -17.52 -30.36
N LYS A 551 -6.92 -17.63 -31.54
CA LYS A 551 -7.60 -18.07 -32.78
C LYS A 551 -7.80 -19.60 -32.84
N GLU A 552 -6.98 -20.34 -32.08
CA GLU A 552 -7.08 -21.79 -32.02
C GLU A 552 -8.29 -22.23 -31.17
N THR A 553 -8.95 -23.31 -31.61
CA THR A 553 -10.18 -23.79 -30.97
C THR A 553 -10.18 -25.28 -30.65
N ASN A 554 -9.15 -26.02 -31.07
CA ASN A 554 -9.16 -27.48 -31.07
C ASN A 554 -8.64 -28.12 -29.77
N SER A 555 -8.17 -27.32 -28.80
CA SER A 555 -7.66 -27.80 -27.52
C SER A 555 -8.03 -26.84 -26.39
N GLY A 556 -8.06 -27.33 -25.17
CA GLY A 556 -8.15 -26.49 -23.99
C GLY A 556 -6.92 -25.55 -23.87
N GLN A 557 -7.14 -24.34 -23.45
CA GLN A 557 -6.08 -23.34 -23.41
C GLN A 557 -6.06 -22.56 -22.09
N ILE A 558 -4.86 -22.25 -21.60
CA ILE A 558 -4.64 -21.36 -20.45
C ILE A 558 -3.92 -20.10 -20.89
N PHE A 559 -4.43 -18.96 -20.48
CA PHE A 559 -3.83 -17.63 -20.60
C PHE A 559 -3.58 -17.05 -19.20
N ALA A 560 -2.33 -17.05 -18.76
CA ALA A 560 -1.98 -16.62 -17.41
C ALA A 560 -1.16 -15.33 -17.39
N GLY A 561 -1.49 -14.43 -16.48
CA GLY A 561 -0.76 -13.18 -16.31
C GLY A 561 -1.39 -12.27 -15.28
N THR A 562 -0.70 -11.16 -14.97
CA THR A 562 -1.25 -10.12 -14.10
C THR A 562 -2.38 -9.35 -14.79
N LYS A 563 -3.13 -8.56 -14.03
CA LYS A 563 -4.18 -7.67 -14.54
C LYS A 563 -3.77 -6.84 -15.76
N PHE A 564 -2.53 -6.32 -15.78
CA PHE A 564 -1.99 -5.52 -16.89
C PHE A 564 -1.93 -6.28 -18.23
N HIS A 565 -1.73 -7.58 -18.17
CA HIS A 565 -1.77 -8.43 -19.35
C HIS A 565 -3.20 -8.72 -19.79
N LEU A 566 -4.06 -9.13 -18.86
CA LEU A 566 -5.42 -9.49 -19.16
C LEU A 566 -6.28 -8.29 -19.59
N ALA A 567 -5.91 -7.07 -19.21
CA ALA A 567 -6.54 -5.85 -19.71
C ALA A 567 -6.21 -5.53 -21.19
N SER A 568 -5.49 -6.39 -21.91
CA SER A 568 -5.23 -6.18 -23.34
C SER A 568 -6.48 -6.37 -24.17
N ARG A 569 -6.71 -5.47 -25.14
CA ARG A 569 -7.96 -5.41 -25.95
C ARG A 569 -8.32 -6.69 -26.69
N TYR A 570 -7.32 -7.51 -27.04
CA TYR A 570 -7.52 -8.75 -27.78
C TYR A 570 -8.17 -9.87 -26.95
N TYR A 571 -8.28 -9.69 -25.62
CA TYR A 571 -8.99 -10.63 -24.76
C TYR A 571 -10.52 -10.37 -24.65
N ASP A 572 -11.00 -9.23 -25.09
CA ASP A 572 -12.38 -8.82 -24.92
C ASP A 572 -13.39 -9.91 -25.36
N GLU A 573 -14.18 -10.45 -24.44
CA GLU A 573 -15.13 -11.56 -24.63
C GLU A 573 -14.54 -12.86 -25.27
N GLN A 574 -13.21 -13.04 -25.25
CA GLN A 574 -12.54 -14.18 -25.88
C GLN A 574 -12.35 -15.38 -24.95
N ILE A 575 -12.59 -15.20 -23.65
CA ILE A 575 -12.30 -16.19 -22.61
C ILE A 575 -13.60 -16.82 -22.11
N ASP A 576 -13.60 -18.14 -21.92
CA ASP A 576 -14.79 -18.82 -21.37
C ASP A 576 -14.84 -18.68 -19.84
N TYR A 577 -13.69 -18.75 -19.14
CA TYR A 577 -13.60 -18.68 -17.68
C TYR A 577 -12.41 -17.84 -17.23
N LEU A 578 -12.66 -16.85 -16.37
CA LEU A 578 -11.62 -16.08 -15.66
C LEU A 578 -11.54 -16.58 -14.21
N PHE A 579 -10.38 -17.13 -13.83
CA PHE A 579 -10.07 -17.51 -12.45
C PHE A 579 -9.23 -16.41 -11.80
N ILE A 580 -9.69 -15.91 -10.66
CA ILE A 580 -8.98 -14.94 -9.83
C ILE A 580 -8.64 -15.61 -8.51
N ASP A 581 -7.36 -15.93 -8.32
CA ASP A 581 -6.86 -16.50 -7.06
C ASP A 581 -6.47 -15.39 -6.08
N GLU A 582 -6.65 -15.64 -4.78
CA GLU A 582 -6.52 -14.66 -3.69
C GLU A 582 -7.38 -13.40 -3.93
N ALA A 583 -8.65 -13.59 -4.30
CA ALA A 583 -9.57 -12.52 -4.68
C ALA A 583 -9.83 -11.47 -3.57
N GLY A 584 -9.57 -11.80 -2.29
CA GLY A 584 -9.60 -10.84 -1.18
C GLY A 584 -8.54 -9.73 -1.27
N GLN A 585 -7.46 -10.00 -2.01
CA GLN A 585 -6.37 -9.05 -2.24
C GLN A 585 -6.48 -8.30 -3.57
N VAL A 586 -7.54 -8.49 -4.34
CA VAL A 586 -7.77 -7.85 -5.65
C VAL A 586 -8.86 -6.79 -5.51
N SER A 587 -8.61 -5.59 -6.06
CA SER A 587 -9.56 -4.49 -6.00
C SER A 587 -10.80 -4.72 -6.84
N LEU A 588 -11.92 -4.14 -6.42
CA LEU A 588 -13.14 -4.09 -7.23
C LEU A 588 -12.89 -3.41 -8.58
N ALA A 589 -12.05 -2.37 -8.63
CA ALA A 589 -11.65 -1.71 -9.86
C ALA A 589 -10.89 -2.64 -10.81
N ASP A 590 -10.01 -3.49 -10.27
CA ASP A 590 -9.29 -4.48 -11.07
C ASP A 590 -10.25 -5.49 -11.69
N LEU A 591 -11.21 -6.00 -10.92
CA LEU A 591 -12.25 -6.88 -11.49
C LEU A 591 -13.03 -6.19 -12.62
N ILE A 592 -13.43 -4.93 -12.43
CA ILE A 592 -14.15 -4.17 -13.46
C ILE A 592 -13.30 -4.02 -14.73
N SER A 593 -11.99 -3.83 -14.58
CA SER A 593 -11.09 -3.63 -15.72
C SER A 593 -10.75 -4.91 -16.50
N ILE A 594 -10.86 -6.09 -15.87
CA ILE A 594 -10.51 -7.38 -16.52
C ILE A 594 -11.69 -8.34 -16.63
N GLY A 595 -12.81 -8.11 -15.95
CA GLY A 595 -13.97 -9.01 -15.98
C GLY A 595 -14.70 -9.03 -17.32
N ASN A 596 -14.47 -8.04 -18.17
CA ASN A 596 -15.01 -7.95 -19.53
C ASN A 596 -14.41 -8.98 -20.53
N ILE A 597 -13.34 -9.68 -20.14
CA ILE A 597 -12.69 -10.65 -21.03
C ILE A 597 -13.41 -12.00 -21.08
N ALA A 598 -14.21 -12.32 -20.04
CA ALA A 598 -14.71 -13.67 -19.82
C ALA A 598 -16.24 -13.77 -19.71
N LYS A 599 -16.78 -14.89 -20.17
CA LYS A 599 -18.21 -15.25 -20.01
C LYS A 599 -18.53 -15.64 -18.56
N ASN A 600 -17.61 -16.34 -17.89
CA ASN A 600 -17.78 -16.79 -16.51
C ASN A 600 -16.60 -16.35 -15.64
N ILE A 601 -16.87 -15.97 -14.38
CA ILE A 601 -15.88 -15.49 -13.43
C ILE A 601 -15.88 -16.40 -12.20
N VAL A 602 -14.72 -16.96 -11.87
CA VAL A 602 -14.52 -17.80 -10.68
C VAL A 602 -13.59 -17.07 -9.72
N LEU A 603 -14.11 -16.65 -8.58
CA LEU A 603 -13.39 -15.98 -7.51
C LEU A 603 -12.98 -16.98 -6.46
N ILE A 604 -11.71 -16.99 -6.07
CA ILE A 604 -11.17 -17.90 -5.08
C ILE A 604 -10.39 -17.08 -4.07
N GLY A 605 -10.69 -17.24 -2.80
CA GLY A 605 -10.01 -16.44 -1.78
C GLY A 605 -10.63 -16.61 -0.40
N ASP A 606 -10.29 -15.70 0.47
CA ASP A 606 -10.79 -15.62 1.83
C ASP A 606 -10.69 -14.18 2.32
N GLN A 607 -11.79 -13.56 2.69
CA GLN A 607 -11.83 -12.16 3.14
C GLN A 607 -11.26 -11.97 4.55
N ASN A 608 -11.21 -13.05 5.35
CA ASN A 608 -10.65 -13.03 6.70
C ASN A 608 -9.11 -13.19 6.72
N GLN A 609 -8.48 -13.30 5.52
CA GLN A 609 -7.03 -13.22 5.37
C GLN A 609 -6.60 -11.78 5.04
N LEU A 610 -5.30 -11.58 4.79
CA LEU A 610 -4.76 -10.25 4.47
C LEU A 610 -5.58 -9.56 3.38
N GLY A 611 -6.01 -8.35 3.70
CA GLY A 611 -6.79 -7.52 2.78
C GLY A 611 -5.96 -6.94 1.63
N GLN A 612 -6.64 -6.25 0.74
CA GLN A 612 -6.02 -5.56 -0.39
C GLN A 612 -5.16 -4.39 0.10
N PRO A 613 -3.89 -4.28 -0.33
CA PRO A 613 -3.09 -3.09 -0.08
C PRO A 613 -3.62 -1.91 -0.92
N ILE A 614 -4.20 -0.92 -0.26
CA ILE A 614 -4.66 0.33 -0.87
C ILE A 614 -3.63 1.43 -0.57
N LYS A 615 -3.25 2.20 -1.59
CA LYS A 615 -2.33 3.34 -1.46
C LYS A 615 -3.05 4.68 -1.52
N GLY A 616 -4.11 4.76 -2.31
CA GLY A 616 -4.89 5.97 -2.51
C GLY A 616 -6.15 6.03 -1.66
N THR A 617 -6.76 7.21 -1.58
CA THR A 617 -8.06 7.40 -0.94
C THR A 617 -9.18 7.28 -1.98
N HIS A 618 -10.14 6.41 -1.73
CA HIS A 618 -11.24 6.13 -2.66
C HIS A 618 -12.60 6.43 -2.04
N PRO A 619 -13.51 7.08 -2.78
CA PRO A 619 -14.84 7.37 -2.26
C PRO A 619 -15.69 6.09 -2.13
N ASN A 620 -16.52 6.05 -1.08
CA ASN A 620 -17.53 5.01 -0.85
C ASN A 620 -16.99 3.57 -1.00
N LYS A 621 -17.71 2.73 -1.77
CA LYS A 621 -17.36 1.31 -2.01
C LYS A 621 -16.25 1.11 -3.06
N SER A 622 -15.78 2.16 -3.74
CA SER A 622 -14.80 2.02 -4.83
C SER A 622 -13.41 1.54 -4.36
N GLY A 623 -13.07 1.73 -3.08
CA GLY A 623 -11.84 1.23 -2.48
C GLY A 623 -11.94 -0.18 -1.88
N GLN A 624 -13.04 -0.89 -2.06
CA GLN A 624 -13.21 -2.24 -1.52
C GLN A 624 -12.47 -3.29 -2.36
N SER A 625 -12.08 -4.40 -1.71
CA SER A 625 -11.72 -5.62 -2.42
C SER A 625 -12.95 -6.26 -3.08
N ILE A 626 -12.70 -7.19 -4.00
CA ILE A 626 -13.78 -7.97 -4.63
C ILE A 626 -14.64 -8.65 -3.56
N LEU A 627 -14.03 -9.24 -2.55
CA LEU A 627 -14.73 -10.03 -1.53
C LEU A 627 -15.45 -9.16 -0.51
N ASP A 628 -14.86 -8.05 -0.07
CA ASP A 628 -15.54 -7.07 0.81
C ASP A 628 -16.80 -6.51 0.15
N TYR A 629 -16.72 -6.24 -1.16
CA TYR A 629 -17.87 -5.78 -1.92
C TYR A 629 -18.98 -6.82 -2.01
N LEU A 630 -18.61 -8.09 -2.22
CA LEU A 630 -19.57 -9.19 -2.39
C LEU A 630 -20.25 -9.57 -1.08
N LEU A 631 -19.49 -9.66 0.01
CA LEU A 631 -19.93 -10.21 1.30
C LEU A 631 -20.59 -9.20 2.23
N GLU A 632 -20.31 -7.91 2.07
CA GLU A 632 -20.89 -6.83 2.88
C GLU A 632 -20.77 -7.07 4.41
N GLY A 633 -19.60 -7.52 4.84
CA GLY A 633 -19.29 -7.74 6.25
C GLY A 633 -19.72 -9.10 6.80
N LYS A 634 -20.15 -10.04 5.96
CA LYS A 634 -20.39 -11.42 6.39
C LYS A 634 -19.08 -12.19 6.50
N ASP A 635 -18.92 -12.98 7.54
CA ASP A 635 -17.72 -13.80 7.77
C ASP A 635 -17.67 -15.02 6.85
N THR A 636 -18.83 -15.54 6.45
CA THR A 636 -18.90 -16.68 5.51
C THR A 636 -19.88 -16.45 4.38
N ILE A 637 -19.58 -17.05 3.22
CA ILE A 637 -20.49 -17.01 2.07
C ILE A 637 -21.73 -17.88 2.33
N PRO A 638 -22.96 -17.38 2.07
CA PRO A 638 -24.17 -18.18 2.12
C PRO A 638 -24.14 -19.33 1.10
N GLU A 639 -24.69 -20.49 1.47
CA GLU A 639 -24.64 -21.74 0.68
C GLU A 639 -25.34 -21.67 -0.69
N ASP A 640 -26.24 -20.71 -0.87
CA ASP A 640 -26.93 -20.41 -2.11
C ASP A 640 -26.26 -19.34 -2.99
N ARG A 641 -25.17 -18.73 -2.46
CA ARG A 641 -24.44 -17.64 -3.14
C ARG A 641 -23.02 -18.00 -3.53
N GLY A 642 -22.47 -19.05 -2.95
CA GLY A 642 -21.12 -19.51 -3.22
C GLY A 642 -20.79 -20.80 -2.50
N ILE A 643 -19.53 -21.16 -2.52
CA ILE A 643 -19.04 -22.42 -1.95
C ILE A 643 -18.11 -22.10 -0.78
N PHE A 644 -18.41 -22.62 0.40
CA PHE A 644 -17.54 -22.57 1.56
C PHE A 644 -16.81 -23.91 1.72
N LEU A 645 -15.47 -23.91 1.59
CA LEU A 645 -14.65 -25.08 1.83
C LEU A 645 -14.50 -25.28 3.34
N ASN A 646 -15.29 -26.15 3.90
CA ASN A 646 -15.46 -26.28 5.34
C ASN A 646 -14.44 -27.17 6.04
N LYS A 647 -13.45 -27.74 5.33
CA LYS A 647 -12.49 -28.70 5.91
C LYS A 647 -11.05 -28.25 5.75
N THR A 648 -10.35 -27.97 6.86
CA THR A 648 -8.91 -27.66 6.84
C THR A 648 -8.04 -28.91 6.97
N TYR A 649 -7.02 -28.98 6.13
CA TYR A 649 -5.98 -30.00 6.14
C TYR A 649 -4.68 -29.47 6.74
N ARG A 650 -4.69 -28.27 7.34
CA ARG A 650 -3.50 -27.60 7.87
C ARG A 650 -3.56 -27.40 9.37
N LEU A 651 -4.66 -26.88 9.88
CA LEU A 651 -4.76 -26.44 11.27
C LEU A 651 -4.94 -27.65 12.22
N HIS A 652 -4.23 -27.61 13.36
CA HIS A 652 -4.47 -28.52 14.45
C HIS A 652 -5.81 -28.20 15.12
N PRO A 653 -6.61 -29.17 15.63
CA PRO A 653 -7.93 -28.90 16.21
C PRO A 653 -7.96 -27.78 17.24
N LYS A 654 -7.02 -27.77 18.19
CA LYS A 654 -6.94 -26.71 19.23
C LYS A 654 -6.69 -25.29 18.70
N ILE A 655 -6.12 -25.16 17.50
CA ILE A 655 -5.96 -23.86 16.83
C ILE A 655 -7.23 -23.57 16.02
N ASN A 656 -7.77 -24.59 15.37
CA ASN A 656 -8.94 -24.45 14.53
C ASN A 656 -10.20 -24.06 15.31
N ASP A 657 -10.37 -24.58 16.53
CA ASP A 657 -11.53 -24.25 17.36
C ASP A 657 -11.62 -22.74 17.59
N PHE A 658 -10.49 -22.11 17.93
CA PHE A 658 -10.43 -20.66 18.06
C PHE A 658 -10.70 -19.93 16.72
N ILE A 659 -10.05 -20.38 15.64
CA ILE A 659 -10.18 -19.75 14.32
C ILE A 659 -11.60 -19.91 13.76
N SER A 660 -12.20 -21.09 13.90
CA SER A 660 -13.53 -21.37 13.38
C SER A 660 -14.61 -20.54 14.06
N SER A 661 -14.57 -20.45 15.40
CA SER A 661 -15.57 -19.71 16.18
C SER A 661 -15.47 -18.20 15.99
N ASN A 662 -14.26 -17.64 15.85
CA ASN A 662 -14.07 -16.19 15.77
C ASN A 662 -14.18 -15.64 14.34
N PHE A 663 -13.92 -16.45 13.29
CA PHE A 663 -13.80 -15.96 11.91
C PHE A 663 -14.67 -16.70 10.88
N TYR A 664 -15.26 -17.86 11.22
CA TYR A 664 -15.98 -18.69 10.25
C TYR A 664 -17.29 -19.29 10.76
N GLU A 665 -17.91 -18.67 11.75
CA GLU A 665 -19.26 -19.04 12.25
C GLU A 665 -19.34 -20.54 12.64
N ASP A 666 -18.27 -21.08 13.22
CA ASP A 666 -18.12 -22.52 13.57
C ASP A 666 -18.23 -23.50 12.38
N ARG A 667 -18.10 -23.01 11.15
CA ARG A 667 -18.25 -23.83 9.92
C ARG A 667 -16.98 -24.56 9.51
N LEU A 668 -15.79 -24.14 10.01
CA LEU A 668 -14.50 -24.73 9.64
C LEU A 668 -14.18 -25.92 10.55
N ILE A 669 -14.09 -27.12 9.98
CA ILE A 669 -13.77 -28.37 10.68
C ILE A 669 -12.38 -28.87 10.30
N CYS A 670 -11.74 -29.64 11.18
CA CYS A 670 -10.44 -30.28 10.94
C CYS A 670 -10.58 -31.60 10.18
N ASP A 671 -9.59 -31.92 9.36
CA ASP A 671 -9.36 -33.29 8.91
C ASP A 671 -8.70 -34.08 10.02
N ASP A 672 -9.09 -35.37 10.24
CA ASP A 672 -8.61 -36.21 11.30
C ASP A 672 -7.08 -36.38 11.34
N ARG A 673 -6.41 -36.20 10.18
CA ARG A 673 -4.94 -36.27 10.09
C ARG A 673 -4.25 -35.07 10.77
N THR A 674 -4.94 -33.96 10.98
CA THR A 674 -4.34 -32.76 11.58
C THR A 674 -4.11 -32.89 13.08
N ASP A 675 -4.87 -33.72 13.76
CA ASP A 675 -4.67 -34.05 15.19
C ASP A 675 -3.33 -34.72 15.46
N ARG A 676 -2.73 -35.36 14.45
CA ARG A 676 -1.41 -36.00 14.55
C ARG A 676 -0.24 -35.00 14.45
N ARG A 677 -0.50 -33.75 14.17
CA ARG A 677 0.50 -32.69 14.05
C ARG A 677 0.86 -32.13 15.42
N ASN A 678 1.52 -32.92 16.21
CA ASN A 678 1.93 -32.55 17.55
C ASN A 678 3.44 -32.32 17.60
N ILE A 679 3.88 -31.38 18.42
CA ILE A 679 5.27 -31.15 18.79
C ILE A 679 5.52 -31.91 20.08
N SER A 680 6.60 -32.66 20.12
CA SER A 680 7.03 -33.34 21.35
C SER A 680 7.88 -32.39 22.17
N PHE A 681 7.51 -32.18 23.42
CA PHE A 681 8.21 -31.29 24.33
C PHE A 681 8.98 -32.09 25.40
N ASN A 682 10.09 -31.54 25.86
CA ASN A 682 10.83 -32.08 26.99
C ASN A 682 10.02 -31.94 28.28
N LYS A 683 10.27 -32.81 29.29
CA LYS A 683 9.54 -32.81 30.57
C LYS A 683 9.57 -31.46 31.29
N ASN A 684 10.61 -30.65 31.07
CA ASN A 684 10.82 -29.34 31.70
C ASN A 684 10.42 -28.16 30.81
N SER A 685 9.79 -28.40 29.65
CA SER A 685 9.34 -27.33 28.78
C SER A 685 8.22 -26.52 29.42
N LEU A 686 8.23 -25.21 29.17
CA LEU A 686 7.14 -24.30 29.54
C LEU A 686 5.87 -24.65 28.76
N ILE A 687 6.03 -25.07 27.50
CA ILE A 687 4.94 -25.52 26.61
C ILE A 687 4.81 -27.02 26.74
N LYS A 688 3.65 -27.52 27.11
CA LYS A 688 3.41 -28.96 27.38
C LYS A 688 2.52 -29.64 26.34
N ASN A 689 1.88 -28.90 25.47
CA ASN A 689 0.96 -29.46 24.47
C ASN A 689 0.88 -28.55 23.21
N SER A 690 0.43 -29.11 22.12
CA SER A 690 0.14 -28.34 20.91
C SER A 690 -1.07 -27.41 21.13
N GLY A 691 -1.08 -26.24 20.52
CA GLY A 691 -2.16 -25.24 20.61
C GLY A 691 -1.65 -23.82 20.49
N ILE A 692 -2.44 -22.89 20.97
CA ILE A 692 -2.08 -21.48 21.08
C ILE A 692 -1.51 -21.24 22.47
N HIS A 693 -0.34 -20.63 22.57
CA HIS A 693 0.32 -20.29 23.82
C HIS A 693 0.66 -18.81 23.82
N PHE A 694 0.26 -18.12 24.87
CA PHE A 694 0.65 -16.76 25.14
C PHE A 694 1.78 -16.75 26.17
N ILE A 695 2.89 -16.11 25.85
CA ILE A 695 4.05 -15.94 26.73
C ILE A 695 4.27 -14.44 26.87
N GLU A 696 3.99 -13.93 28.05
CA GLU A 696 4.20 -12.54 28.39
C GLU A 696 5.70 -12.25 28.53
N MET A 697 6.17 -11.17 27.89
CA MET A 697 7.55 -10.73 27.91
C MET A 697 7.64 -9.31 28.46
N ASN A 698 8.54 -9.12 29.43
CA ASN A 698 8.85 -7.79 29.95
C ASN A 698 9.99 -7.19 29.13
N HIS A 699 9.70 -6.23 28.31
CA HIS A 699 10.68 -5.44 27.56
C HIS A 699 10.19 -4.02 27.35
N GLU A 700 11.12 -3.08 27.17
CA GLU A 700 10.83 -1.66 26.98
C GLU A 700 11.58 -1.12 25.74
N ASN A 701 11.00 -0.13 25.08
CA ASN A 701 11.62 0.60 23.96
C ASN A 701 11.99 -0.23 22.72
N ASN A 702 11.41 -1.40 22.52
CA ASN A 702 11.60 -2.20 21.31
C ASN A 702 10.70 -1.69 20.19
N VAL A 703 11.26 -1.40 19.00
CA VAL A 703 10.53 -0.85 17.84
C VAL A 703 10.38 -1.88 16.72
N GLN A 704 11.48 -2.45 16.23
CA GLN A 704 11.46 -3.40 15.10
C GLN A 704 12.06 -4.77 15.50
N THR A 705 12.86 -4.82 16.55
CA THR A 705 13.52 -6.03 17.04
C THR A 705 13.44 -6.07 18.55
N SER A 706 13.27 -7.28 19.10
CA SER A 706 13.31 -7.54 20.53
C SER A 706 14.32 -8.66 20.80
N ILE A 707 15.38 -8.33 21.53
CA ILE A 707 16.40 -9.30 21.93
C ILE A 707 15.80 -10.26 22.96
N GLU A 708 14.96 -9.74 23.84
CA GLU A 708 14.27 -10.51 24.91
C GLU A 708 13.37 -11.59 24.31
N GLU A 709 12.54 -11.24 23.34
CA GLU A 709 11.69 -12.21 22.62
C GLU A 709 12.54 -13.22 21.85
N PHE A 710 13.60 -12.77 21.18
CA PHE A 710 14.51 -13.65 20.44
C PHE A 710 15.16 -14.70 21.36
N GLU A 711 15.67 -14.30 22.52
CA GLU A 711 16.29 -15.24 23.48
C GLU A 711 15.25 -16.21 24.07
N GLU A 712 14.01 -15.79 24.30
CA GLU A 712 12.95 -16.66 24.75
C GLU A 712 12.51 -17.66 23.66
N ILE A 713 12.34 -17.21 22.42
CA ILE A 713 12.09 -18.11 21.27
C ILE A 713 13.22 -19.15 21.15
N LYS A 714 14.47 -18.73 21.29
CA LYS A 714 15.65 -19.63 21.26
C LYS A 714 15.63 -20.64 22.38
N LYS A 715 15.23 -20.25 23.61
CA LYS A 715 15.05 -21.20 24.74
C LYS A 715 13.93 -22.19 24.42
N LEU A 716 12.80 -21.76 23.89
CA LEU A 716 11.68 -22.62 23.49
C LEU A 716 12.07 -23.60 22.38
N MET A 717 12.86 -23.15 21.40
CA MET A 717 13.34 -24.03 20.31
C MET A 717 14.34 -25.09 20.78
N ASN A 718 15.05 -24.87 21.89
CA ASN A 718 16.00 -25.83 22.49
C ASN A 718 15.33 -26.76 23.50
N GLN A 719 14.08 -26.58 23.83
CA GLN A 719 13.26 -27.42 24.71
C GLN A 719 12.51 -28.48 23.92
#